data_623adae93a38f35b26c81b0347cf4065
#
_entry.id   623adae93a38f35b26c81b0347cf4065
#
_cell.length_a   1.000
_cell.length_b   1.000
_cell.length_c   1.000
_cell.angle_alpha   90.00
_cell.angle_beta   90.00
_cell.angle_gamma   90.00
#
_symmetry.space_group_name_H-M   'P 1'
#
loop_
_entity.id
_entity.type
_entity.pdbx_description
1 polymer ?
#
loop_
_entity_poly.entity_id
_entity_poly.type
_entity_poly.pdbx_seq_one_letter_code
_entity_poly.pdbx_strand_id
1 'polypeptide(L)'
;VITKSFKNQQINSDNEPANSFKTMNIMKTSTVATQQGVAIALLIIALFSVEAIPRAVAAAQDDKSTTLNAIMPPHPTDQVDEYLCTSIELPDAPMKLVGVEPVADQSTVHHMLLFGCKEPAYTDQKVWSCQMAPACGAGGENVLYGWGKNAPSIHLPANSGFSVGPGSGIRAVVLQVHYLQIRADDDASGVQLHLTPQPVPYSAGLIAFAAGFSIPPGENEYPVVNECCYSGFEEISGFAFRVHTHSLGKRVSLDQTIPKEMSRNKRKFGTHTVAAQDPQLPQGFYPVTDGNSANGKEIKIYPGDRIKATCAFDSSDMKETVHAGHTSSDEMCNFYLMVYSELPFFMWCVDGNEWIHAHGAGGMPEVGNAVLEQQYWKPPSVVDSVTMPALEKNSSDDIKMELGQVSGITSGVNNTIWAFHRAFRVWTDNSFNSEHKFTKEAIRWPAVLKMDRDTGSVHSAWGEDLFYMPHMITVTPEGHIWVVDTGRHQVMKFSATGEELMALGEKLTPGKLTSPLQFCQPTHAVIARDGTIYVADGYCNSRIVVLSPRGEFVEAWEMPQGAKGVVPNALPHSLALDECRNRLYVADREVGHLVALDLKSGEVKGHWMLKEEYGLPYAVHMGPYGAPIVLAWDRDGTRDAKLVVLTTSIGEVAASYYLPGVESPHDFTLVPAPVELTGAGERVIAVVVAETAPRGSKMKKFVLLSSQDDEAVAEELHSGEKSSDGSQDQLPAGLAASHAGHTMLKPVKGSNGGQEEDTDQEE
;
A
#
# COMPACT_ATOMS: atom_id res chain seq x y z
N VAL A 1 6.03 25.02 -52.00
CA VAL A 1 5.95 26.20 -52.84
C VAL A 1 5.26 27.28 -52.05
N ILE A 2 5.98 28.35 -51.87
CA ILE A 2 5.66 29.74 -51.45
C ILE A 2 5.80 30.02 -49.95
N THR A 3 6.98 30.52 -49.70
CA THR A 3 7.54 31.52 -48.78
C THR A 3 6.80 32.87 -48.77
N LYS A 4 6.81 33.57 -47.61
CA LYS A 4 7.19 34.97 -47.35
C LYS A 4 6.76 35.34 -45.93
N SER A 5 7.61 35.64 -44.99
CA SER A 5 8.67 36.67 -44.78
C SER A 5 8.19 38.01 -44.25
N PHE A 6 8.70 38.36 -43.03
CA PHE A 6 9.07 39.64 -42.43
C PHE A 6 7.98 40.70 -42.06
N LYS A 7 8.01 41.16 -40.78
CA LYS A 7 8.72 42.37 -40.38
C LYS A 7 8.64 42.68 -38.89
N ASN A 8 9.82 42.99 -38.35
CA ASN A 8 10.11 43.68 -37.09
C ASN A 8 9.46 45.07 -36.99
N GLN A 9 9.14 45.50 -35.78
CA GLN A 9 9.42 46.88 -35.32
C GLN A 9 9.63 46.91 -33.81
N GLN A 10 10.87 47.30 -33.44
CA GLN A 10 11.26 47.91 -32.16
C GLN A 10 10.80 49.40 -32.19
N ILE A 11 10.53 49.99 -31.01
CA ILE A 11 10.87 51.37 -30.58
C ILE A 11 10.66 51.49 -29.06
N ASN A 12 11.71 51.62 -28.31
CA ASN A 12 12.19 52.58 -27.29
C ASN A 12 11.17 53.36 -26.49
N SER A 13 11.29 53.42 -25.22
CA SER A 13 12.16 54.03 -24.20
C SER A 13 11.45 55.12 -23.38
N ASP A 14 11.78 55.11 -22.09
CA ASP A 14 11.88 56.22 -21.15
C ASP A 14 10.62 56.86 -20.52
N ASN A 15 10.47 56.67 -19.17
CA ASN A 15 10.60 57.74 -18.19
C ASN A 15 10.07 57.32 -16.82
N GLU A 16 10.97 57.23 -15.84
CA GLU A 16 10.67 57.54 -14.45
C GLU A 16 10.52 59.07 -14.28
N PRO A 17 9.85 59.61 -13.24
CA PRO A 17 10.50 59.75 -11.97
C PRO A 17 9.66 59.71 -10.66
N ALA A 18 10.31 59.27 -9.63
CA ALA A 18 10.50 59.80 -8.27
C ALA A 18 9.36 60.37 -7.40
N ASN A 19 9.37 59.84 -6.15
CA ASN A 19 9.17 60.48 -4.85
C ASN A 19 7.78 60.95 -4.39
N SER A 20 7.38 60.35 -3.26
CA SER A 20 7.17 61.19 -2.05
C SER A 20 6.86 60.35 -0.79
N PHE A 21 7.73 60.51 0.18
CA PHE A 21 7.55 60.20 1.59
C PHE A 21 6.41 61.00 2.22
N LYS A 22 5.58 60.34 3.07
CA LYS A 22 4.90 61.02 4.19
C LYS A 22 4.93 60.15 5.44
N THR A 23 5.78 60.51 6.33
CA THR A 23 5.79 60.28 7.78
C THR A 23 4.50 60.78 8.42
N MET A 24 3.89 60.02 9.31
CA MET A 24 2.96 60.58 10.29
C MET A 24 3.08 59.91 11.66
N ASN A 25 3.23 60.77 12.61
CA ASN A 25 3.62 60.72 13.99
C ASN A 25 2.84 59.75 14.92
N ILE A 26 3.60 59.28 15.87
CA ILE A 26 3.25 58.67 17.12
C ILE A 26 2.59 59.68 18.07
N MET A 27 1.40 59.35 18.59
CA MET A 27 0.92 59.94 19.83
C MET A 27 0.91 58.88 20.95
N LYS A 28 1.71 59.17 21.97
CA LYS A 28 1.68 58.51 23.27
C LYS A 28 0.49 59.04 24.07
N THR A 29 -0.34 58.15 24.59
CA THR A 29 -1.20 58.42 25.73
C THR A 29 -0.93 57.38 26.82
N SER A 30 -0.42 57.86 27.90
CA SER A 30 -0.28 57.17 29.19
C SER A 30 -1.63 57.07 29.88
N THR A 31 -2.02 55.88 30.35
CA THR A 31 -3.05 55.76 31.37
C THR A 31 -2.62 54.74 32.42
N VAL A 32 -2.69 55.19 33.63
CA VAL A 32 -2.39 54.54 34.91
C VAL A 32 -3.36 53.37 35.11
N ALA A 33 -2.86 52.16 35.29
CA ALA A 33 -3.63 51.02 35.74
C ALA A 33 -3.49 50.79 37.21
N THR A 34 -4.57 50.90 37.94
CA THR A 34 -4.72 50.68 39.38
C THR A 34 -4.57 49.22 39.77
N GLN A 35 -3.90 49.03 40.91
CA GLN A 35 -3.53 47.76 41.56
C GLN A 35 -4.70 46.89 42.12
N GLN A 36 -5.86 46.85 41.55
CA GLN A 36 -6.96 46.03 42.02
C GLN A 36 -7.40 44.88 41.11
N GLY A 37 -6.74 44.66 39.95
CA GLY A 37 -7.10 43.56 39.01
C GLY A 37 -6.35 42.24 39.22
N VAL A 38 -5.30 42.19 40.03
CA VAL A 38 -4.43 41.00 40.14
C VAL A 38 -4.86 40.02 41.23
N ALA A 39 -5.69 40.46 42.18
CA ALA A 39 -6.15 39.58 43.30
C ALA A 39 -7.34 38.65 42.93
N ILE A 40 -8.08 38.92 41.85
CA ILE A 40 -9.26 38.10 41.47
C ILE A 40 -8.87 37.01 40.47
N ALA A 41 -7.80 37.18 39.71
CA ALA A 41 -7.33 36.15 38.77
C ALA A 41 -6.62 34.97 39.46
N LEU A 42 -6.10 35.13 40.65
CA LEU A 42 -5.45 34.07 41.44
C LEU A 42 -6.41 33.25 42.33
N LEU A 43 -7.66 33.70 42.52
CA LEU A 43 -8.66 32.96 43.31
C LEU A 43 -9.58 32.05 42.48
N ILE A 44 -9.56 32.17 41.16
CA ILE A 44 -10.33 31.29 40.22
C ILE A 44 -9.53 30.06 39.80
N ILE A 45 -8.22 30.06 39.99
CA ILE A 45 -7.36 28.90 39.67
C ILE A 45 -7.33 27.85 40.78
N ALA A 46 -7.87 28.16 41.98
CA ALA A 46 -7.84 27.25 43.13
C ALA A 46 -9.13 26.44 43.37
N LEU A 47 -10.14 26.47 42.47
CA LEU A 47 -11.43 25.78 42.66
C LEU A 47 -11.81 24.78 41.57
N PHE A 48 -10.89 24.42 40.65
CA PHE A 48 -11.02 23.26 39.78
C PHE A 48 -9.86 22.29 40.04
N SER A 49 -9.89 21.63 41.19
CA SER A 49 -9.23 20.33 41.35
C SER A 49 -10.04 19.29 40.56
N VAL A 50 -9.77 19.21 39.26
CA VAL A 50 -10.14 18.05 38.46
C VAL A 50 -9.31 16.89 38.97
N GLU A 51 -10.00 15.83 39.40
CA GLU A 51 -9.41 14.54 39.73
C GLU A 51 -8.41 14.13 38.67
N ALA A 52 -7.17 13.93 39.09
CA ALA A 52 -6.10 13.44 38.25
C ALA A 52 -6.44 12.01 37.84
N ILE A 53 -6.86 11.83 36.60
CA ILE A 53 -6.74 10.55 35.92
C ILE A 53 -5.26 10.16 36.01
N PRO A 54 -4.90 8.98 36.49
CA PRO A 54 -3.50 8.56 36.49
C PRO A 54 -3.03 8.52 35.04
N ARG A 55 -2.23 9.52 34.66
CA ARG A 55 -1.37 9.39 33.50
C ARG A 55 -0.54 8.13 33.75
N ALA A 56 -0.72 7.13 32.91
CA ALA A 56 0.25 6.07 32.80
C ALA A 56 1.62 6.75 32.71
N VAL A 57 2.47 6.43 33.65
CA VAL A 57 3.87 6.83 33.62
C VAL A 57 4.44 6.12 32.40
N ALA A 58 4.47 6.82 31.28
CA ALA A 58 5.36 6.42 30.20
C ALA A 58 6.74 6.36 30.87
N ALA A 59 7.28 5.16 31.00
CA ALA A 59 8.66 4.98 31.40
C ALA A 59 9.47 5.91 30.54
N ALA A 60 10.26 6.79 31.13
CA ALA A 60 11.18 7.64 30.41
C ALA A 60 12.11 6.69 29.63
N GLN A 61 11.80 6.45 28.36
CA GLN A 61 12.71 5.76 27.46
C GLN A 61 13.95 6.64 27.36
N ASP A 62 15.07 6.01 27.66
CA ASP A 62 16.39 6.67 27.64
C ASP A 62 16.62 7.18 26.21
N ASP A 63 16.71 8.49 26.04
CA ASP A 63 16.74 9.23 24.75
C ASP A 63 18.10 9.06 24.02
N LYS A 64 18.75 7.91 24.17
CA LYS A 64 20.08 7.66 23.64
C LYS A 64 20.04 6.96 22.30
N SER A 65 20.25 7.72 21.23
CA SER A 65 20.77 7.18 19.98
C SER A 65 22.01 6.33 20.28
N THR A 66 22.11 5.17 19.65
CA THR A 66 23.25 4.27 19.83
C THR A 66 23.93 3.98 18.50
N THR A 67 25.23 3.72 18.55
CA THR A 67 25.97 3.23 17.37
C THR A 67 26.30 1.76 17.56
N LEU A 68 25.89 0.94 16.60
CA LEU A 68 26.18 -0.49 16.56
C LEU A 68 27.23 -0.77 15.48
N ASN A 69 28.30 -1.45 15.82
CA ASN A 69 29.36 -1.79 14.89
C ASN A 69 29.07 -3.15 14.25
N ALA A 70 28.82 -3.16 12.95
CA ALA A 70 28.73 -4.35 12.11
C ALA A 70 30.06 -4.52 11.37
N ILE A 71 30.99 -5.21 11.99
CA ILE A 71 32.38 -5.34 11.52
C ILE A 71 32.67 -6.83 11.28
N MET A 72 33.34 -7.15 10.16
CA MET A 72 33.80 -8.49 9.85
C MET A 72 34.79 -8.95 10.94
N PRO A 73 34.54 -10.08 11.62
CA PRO A 73 35.51 -10.66 12.53
C PRO A 73 36.78 -11.09 11.77
N PRO A 74 37.96 -11.05 12.41
CA PRO A 74 39.19 -11.55 11.81
C PRO A 74 39.02 -12.94 11.21
N HIS A 75 39.16 -13.03 9.89
CA HIS A 75 38.98 -14.25 9.11
C HIS A 75 39.82 -14.19 7.83
N PRO A 76 40.76 -15.12 7.59
CA PRO A 76 41.50 -15.17 6.34
C PRO A 76 40.55 -15.56 5.19
N THR A 77 40.87 -15.13 3.99
CA THR A 77 40.20 -15.58 2.76
C THR A 77 41.03 -16.72 2.12
N ASP A 78 40.35 -17.77 1.64
CA ASP A 78 40.97 -18.95 1.09
C ASP A 78 41.08 -18.92 -0.44
N GLN A 79 40.32 -18.03 -1.10
CA GLN A 79 40.26 -17.92 -2.55
C GLN A 79 40.11 -16.46 -3.01
N VAL A 80 40.33 -16.21 -4.29
CA VAL A 80 40.01 -14.95 -4.94
C VAL A 80 38.50 -14.83 -5.12
N ASP A 81 37.99 -13.59 -5.20
CA ASP A 81 36.56 -13.29 -5.37
C ASP A 81 35.69 -13.93 -4.26
N GLU A 82 36.16 -13.92 -3.02
CA GLU A 82 35.47 -14.55 -1.88
C GLU A 82 34.47 -13.60 -1.24
N TYR A 83 33.27 -14.16 -0.94
CA TYR A 83 32.21 -13.48 -0.22
C TYR A 83 32.08 -14.08 1.18
N LEU A 84 32.36 -13.28 2.20
CA LEU A 84 32.20 -13.64 3.59
C LEU A 84 31.04 -12.89 4.23
N CYS A 85 30.26 -13.60 5.03
CA CYS A 85 29.14 -13.04 5.80
C CYS A 85 29.38 -13.19 7.30
N THR A 86 28.87 -12.22 8.06
CA THR A 86 28.80 -12.27 9.53
C THR A 86 27.48 -11.69 10.01
N SER A 87 26.86 -12.28 11.02
CA SER A 87 25.64 -11.79 11.64
C SER A 87 25.92 -10.91 12.84
N ILE A 88 25.13 -9.88 13.02
CA ILE A 88 25.18 -8.96 14.15
C ILE A 88 23.79 -8.89 14.77
N GLU A 89 23.70 -9.18 16.06
CA GLU A 89 22.47 -9.08 16.82
C GLU A 89 22.07 -7.61 17.01
N LEU A 90 20.80 -7.31 16.81
CA LEU A 90 20.21 -6.01 17.07
C LEU A 90 19.81 -5.89 18.55
N PRO A 91 19.66 -4.66 19.08
CA PRO A 91 19.11 -4.45 20.42
C PRO A 91 17.75 -5.11 20.57
N ASP A 92 17.49 -5.66 21.77
CA ASP A 92 16.20 -6.26 22.12
C ASP A 92 15.15 -5.18 22.46
N ALA A 93 15.04 -4.19 21.59
CA ALA A 93 14.07 -3.10 21.64
C ALA A 93 13.79 -2.62 20.22
N PRO A 94 12.57 -2.16 19.91
CA PRO A 94 12.27 -1.54 18.63
C PRO A 94 13.13 -0.29 18.39
N MET A 95 13.85 -0.27 17.27
CA MET A 95 14.77 0.80 16.91
C MET A 95 14.54 1.24 15.46
N LYS A 96 15.02 2.43 15.12
CA LYS A 96 15.10 2.94 13.74
C LYS A 96 16.56 3.10 13.33
N LEU A 97 16.95 2.46 12.21
CA LEU A 97 18.23 2.69 11.57
C LEU A 97 18.11 3.97 10.73
N VAL A 98 18.84 5.01 11.12
CA VAL A 98 18.75 6.36 10.53
C VAL A 98 20.02 6.80 9.80
N GLY A 99 21.09 6.00 9.85
CA GLY A 99 22.32 6.27 9.13
C GLY A 99 23.28 5.10 9.15
N VAL A 100 24.16 5.06 8.14
CA VAL A 100 25.22 4.04 8.00
C VAL A 100 26.53 4.72 7.61
N GLU A 101 27.59 4.45 8.35
CA GLU A 101 28.95 4.92 8.08
C GLU A 101 29.86 3.75 7.74
N PRO A 102 30.52 3.74 6.57
CA PRO A 102 31.45 2.68 6.20
C PRO A 102 32.76 2.75 6.97
N VAL A 103 33.27 1.58 7.33
CA VAL A 103 34.61 1.37 7.90
C VAL A 103 35.32 0.39 6.96
N ALA A 104 35.76 0.88 5.81
CA ALA A 104 36.38 0.05 4.78
C ALA A 104 37.22 0.89 3.82
N ASP A 105 38.18 0.25 3.14
CA ASP A 105 39.01 0.84 2.10
C ASP A 105 38.99 -0.06 0.84
N GLN A 106 38.89 0.59 -0.34
CA GLN A 106 38.83 -0.11 -1.63
C GLN A 106 40.09 -0.92 -1.96
N SER A 107 41.21 -0.69 -1.28
CA SER A 107 42.42 -1.53 -1.43
C SER A 107 42.26 -2.89 -0.77
N THR A 108 41.29 -3.03 0.11
CA THR A 108 41.03 -4.23 0.91
C THR A 108 39.71 -4.91 0.47
N VAL A 109 38.67 -4.12 0.35
CA VAL A 109 37.31 -4.58 0.09
C VAL A 109 36.81 -4.07 -1.25
N HIS A 110 36.29 -4.96 -2.08
CA HIS A 110 35.66 -4.60 -3.34
C HIS A 110 34.30 -3.93 -3.15
N HIS A 111 33.41 -4.60 -2.41
CA HIS A 111 32.13 -4.02 -2.00
C HIS A 111 31.59 -4.72 -0.74
N MET A 112 30.61 -4.08 -0.12
CA MET A 112 29.87 -4.63 1.01
C MET A 112 28.36 -4.43 0.78
N LEU A 113 27.57 -5.40 1.26
CA LEU A 113 26.13 -5.28 1.41
C LEU A 113 25.75 -5.53 2.88
N LEU A 114 24.77 -4.78 3.35
CA LEU A 114 24.15 -4.99 4.64
C LEU A 114 22.71 -5.46 4.41
N PHE A 115 22.41 -6.65 4.91
CA PHE A 115 21.09 -7.26 4.83
C PHE A 115 20.38 -7.15 6.17
N GLY A 116 19.09 -6.85 6.13
CA GLY A 116 18.17 -7.02 7.25
C GLY A 116 17.49 -8.38 7.14
N CYS A 117 17.62 -9.19 8.17
CA CYS A 117 17.12 -10.56 8.21
C CYS A 117 16.16 -10.74 9.38
N LYS A 118 15.13 -11.58 9.20
CA LYS A 118 14.38 -12.13 10.32
C LYS A 118 15.28 -13.04 11.16
N GLU A 119 16.03 -13.90 10.48
CA GLU A 119 17.06 -14.78 11.04
C GLU A 119 18.25 -14.81 10.08
N PRO A 120 19.50 -14.84 10.56
CA PRO A 120 20.65 -15.07 9.69
C PRO A 120 20.63 -16.49 9.14
N ALA A 121 21.27 -16.74 8.00
CA ALA A 121 21.33 -18.07 7.41
C ALA A 121 21.98 -19.11 8.34
N TYR A 122 22.93 -18.68 9.16
CA TYR A 122 23.60 -19.49 10.15
C TYR A 122 23.65 -18.78 11.50
N THR A 123 23.24 -19.48 12.55
CA THR A 123 23.29 -19.02 13.95
C THR A 123 24.44 -19.61 14.74
N ASP A 124 25.01 -20.71 14.26
CA ASP A 124 26.12 -21.44 14.87
C ASP A 124 27.51 -21.08 14.30
N GLN A 125 27.55 -20.32 13.21
CA GLN A 125 28.77 -19.85 12.55
C GLN A 125 28.90 -18.34 12.70
N LYS A 126 30.06 -17.90 13.21
CA LYS A 126 30.34 -16.46 13.34
C LYS A 126 30.65 -15.81 11.99
N VAL A 127 31.35 -16.53 11.10
CA VAL A 127 31.67 -16.15 9.73
C VAL A 127 31.40 -17.34 8.84
N TRP A 128 30.78 -17.10 7.66
CA TRP A 128 30.55 -18.16 6.65
C TRP A 128 30.74 -17.60 5.24
N SER A 129 31.06 -18.50 4.31
CA SER A 129 31.10 -18.15 2.89
C SER A 129 29.65 -18.03 2.38
N CYS A 130 29.30 -16.86 1.85
CA CYS A 130 27.96 -16.57 1.34
C CYS A 130 27.94 -16.26 -0.17
N GLN A 131 28.92 -16.75 -0.91
CA GLN A 131 28.95 -16.62 -2.36
C GLN A 131 27.81 -17.39 -3.04
N MET A 132 27.51 -18.59 -2.53
CA MET A 132 26.43 -19.47 -3.01
C MET A 132 25.39 -19.75 -1.94
N ALA A 133 25.67 -19.40 -0.69
CA ALA A 133 24.73 -19.50 0.42
C ALA A 133 24.02 -18.15 0.64
N PRO A 134 22.76 -18.15 1.09
CA PRO A 134 22.07 -16.91 1.40
C PRO A 134 22.69 -16.20 2.61
N ALA A 135 22.50 -14.89 2.70
CA ALA A 135 22.84 -14.12 3.88
C ALA A 135 21.81 -14.33 5.00
N CYS A 136 20.54 -14.40 4.65
CA CYS A 136 19.44 -14.62 5.58
C CYS A 136 18.89 -16.05 5.49
N GLY A 137 18.32 -16.53 6.58
CA GLY A 137 17.53 -17.77 6.64
C GLY A 137 16.14 -17.61 6.03
N ALA A 138 15.16 -18.34 6.54
CA ALA A 138 13.77 -18.22 6.08
C ALA A 138 13.24 -16.80 6.30
N GLY A 139 12.52 -16.26 5.31
CA GLY A 139 11.92 -14.91 5.37
C GLY A 139 12.52 -13.87 4.43
N GLY A 140 13.56 -14.22 3.65
CA GLY A 140 14.12 -13.38 2.60
C GLY A 140 15.16 -12.35 3.06
N GLU A 141 15.80 -11.73 2.09
CA GLU A 141 16.88 -10.78 2.27
C GLU A 141 16.39 -9.36 1.93
N ASN A 142 16.56 -8.41 2.87
CA ASN A 142 16.28 -7.00 2.65
C ASN A 142 17.59 -6.23 2.61
N VAL A 143 17.97 -5.68 1.47
CA VAL A 143 19.17 -4.85 1.37
C VAL A 143 18.91 -3.51 2.07
N LEU A 144 19.65 -3.23 3.13
CA LEU A 144 19.56 -1.96 3.89
C LEU A 144 20.60 -0.95 3.42
N TYR A 145 21.78 -1.43 3.00
CA TYR A 145 22.88 -0.57 2.58
C TYR A 145 23.84 -1.32 1.64
N GLY A 146 24.55 -0.56 0.82
CA GLY A 146 25.61 -1.08 -0.04
C GLY A 146 26.73 -0.06 -0.22
N TRP A 147 27.98 -0.53 -0.19
CA TRP A 147 29.20 0.25 -0.33
C TRP A 147 30.13 -0.35 -1.36
N GLY A 148 30.83 0.49 -2.10
CA GLY A 148 31.92 0.07 -2.98
C GLY A 148 32.76 1.27 -3.44
N LYS A 149 34.04 1.05 -3.73
CA LYS A 149 34.99 2.05 -4.29
C LYS A 149 35.07 3.33 -3.40
N ASN A 150 35.24 3.16 -2.10
CA ASN A 150 35.33 4.27 -1.12
C ASN A 150 34.11 5.20 -1.12
N ALA A 151 32.91 4.62 -1.19
CA ALA A 151 31.65 5.36 -1.13
C ALA A 151 31.46 6.08 0.20
N PRO A 152 30.77 7.24 0.21
CA PRO A 152 30.53 8.01 1.44
C PRO A 152 29.48 7.33 2.33
N SER A 153 29.37 7.82 3.59
CA SER A 153 28.27 7.51 4.50
C SER A 153 26.93 8.02 3.99
N ILE A 154 25.84 7.46 4.53
CA ILE A 154 24.46 7.93 4.30
C ILE A 154 23.77 8.25 5.63
N HIS A 155 23.01 9.34 5.64
CA HIS A 155 22.01 9.64 6.66
C HIS A 155 20.66 9.75 5.98
N LEU A 156 19.66 9.07 6.55
CA LEU A 156 18.30 9.10 6.01
C LEU A 156 17.63 10.45 6.31
N PRO A 157 16.58 10.83 5.58
CA PRO A 157 15.76 11.99 5.93
C PRO A 157 15.29 11.95 7.38
N ALA A 158 15.29 13.09 8.06
CA ALA A 158 15.06 13.19 9.51
C ALA A 158 13.72 12.61 10.01
N ASN A 159 12.75 12.39 9.10
CA ASN A 159 11.44 11.87 9.39
C ASN A 159 11.28 10.39 8.97
N SER A 160 12.38 9.70 8.63
CA SER A 160 12.35 8.32 8.14
C SER A 160 13.46 7.46 8.76
N GLY A 161 13.26 6.13 8.78
CA GLY A 161 14.23 5.15 9.24
C GLY A 161 13.79 3.74 8.91
N PHE A 162 14.75 2.83 8.72
CA PHE A 162 14.44 1.41 8.63
C PHE A 162 14.08 0.90 10.02
N SER A 163 12.95 0.21 10.14
CA SER A 163 12.56 -0.40 11.38
C SER A 163 13.35 -1.68 11.61
N VAL A 164 13.94 -1.80 12.78
CA VAL A 164 14.80 -2.93 13.16
C VAL A 164 14.54 -3.33 14.63
N GLY A 165 14.78 -4.58 14.96
CA GLY A 165 14.53 -5.14 16.27
C GLY A 165 13.17 -5.84 16.39
N PRO A 166 12.68 -6.10 17.61
CA PRO A 166 11.40 -6.78 17.84
C PRO A 166 10.23 -6.10 17.13
N GLY A 167 9.34 -6.87 16.51
CA GLY A 167 8.15 -6.39 15.81
C GLY A 167 8.38 -5.81 14.42
N SER A 168 9.63 -5.67 13.93
CA SER A 168 9.92 -5.04 12.64
C SER A 168 10.14 -6.04 11.48
N GLY A 169 10.21 -7.34 11.77
CA GLY A 169 10.63 -8.36 10.79
C GLY A 169 12.14 -8.38 10.50
N ILE A 170 12.92 -7.39 10.95
CA ILE A 170 14.39 -7.37 10.87
C ILE A 170 14.96 -7.52 12.29
N ARG A 171 15.28 -8.74 12.67
CA ARG A 171 15.78 -9.07 14.00
C ARG A 171 17.30 -9.21 14.10
N ALA A 172 17.96 -9.37 12.95
CA ALA A 172 19.40 -9.38 12.82
C ALA A 172 19.82 -8.64 11.56
N VAL A 173 21.03 -8.12 11.54
CA VAL A 173 21.67 -7.67 10.32
C VAL A 173 22.80 -8.60 9.94
N VAL A 174 22.97 -8.85 8.64
CA VAL A 174 24.09 -9.63 8.10
C VAL A 174 24.92 -8.73 7.21
N LEU A 175 26.20 -8.61 7.57
CA LEU A 175 27.19 -7.93 6.75
C LEU A 175 27.84 -8.93 5.81
N GLN A 176 27.73 -8.68 4.50
CA GLN A 176 28.46 -9.39 3.46
C GLN A 176 29.62 -8.51 2.98
N VAL A 177 30.81 -9.08 2.92
CA VAL A 177 32.01 -8.43 2.39
C VAL A 177 32.59 -9.26 1.25
N HIS A 178 32.81 -8.62 0.11
CA HIS A 178 33.44 -9.22 -1.06
C HIS A 178 34.92 -8.82 -1.15
N TYR A 179 35.80 -9.80 -1.14
CA TYR A 179 37.26 -9.68 -1.25
C TYR A 179 37.74 -10.16 -2.62
N LEU A 180 38.44 -9.31 -3.39
CA LEU A 180 39.00 -9.69 -4.69
C LEU A 180 40.24 -10.57 -4.59
N GLN A 181 40.95 -10.55 -3.46
CA GLN A 181 42.25 -11.21 -3.30
C GLN A 181 42.29 -12.03 -2.04
N ILE A 182 43.13 -13.11 -2.07
CA ILE A 182 43.38 -13.91 -0.90
C ILE A 182 44.13 -13.07 0.15
N ARG A 183 43.65 -13.15 1.40
CA ARG A 183 44.15 -12.42 2.54
C ARG A 183 44.48 -13.39 3.67
N ALA A 184 45.64 -13.20 4.26
CA ALA A 184 46.09 -13.98 5.42
C ALA A 184 45.99 -13.20 6.73
N ASP A 185 45.58 -11.95 6.70
CA ASP A 185 45.58 -11.01 7.82
C ASP A 185 44.16 -10.68 8.32
N ASP A 186 44.12 -10.13 9.49
CA ASP A 186 42.90 -9.68 10.13
C ASP A 186 42.34 -8.44 9.43
N ASP A 187 41.17 -8.58 8.83
CA ASP A 187 40.40 -7.46 8.34
C ASP A 187 39.35 -7.03 9.37
N ALA A 188 39.13 -5.73 9.51
CA ALA A 188 38.14 -5.14 10.40
C ALA A 188 37.16 -4.24 9.61
N SER A 189 36.99 -4.54 8.33
CA SER A 189 36.07 -3.80 7.48
C SER A 189 34.60 -4.07 7.85
N GLY A 190 33.77 -3.07 7.66
CA GLY A 190 32.35 -3.16 7.94
C GLY A 190 31.66 -1.81 7.92
N VAL A 191 30.64 -1.67 8.74
CA VAL A 191 29.84 -0.44 8.86
C VAL A 191 29.49 -0.12 10.31
N GLN A 192 29.26 1.17 10.59
CA GLN A 192 28.65 1.64 11.84
C GLN A 192 27.20 2.00 11.57
N LEU A 193 26.29 1.47 12.36
CA LEU A 193 24.83 1.67 12.24
C LEU A 193 24.39 2.68 13.30
N HIS A 194 23.74 3.76 12.84
CA HIS A 194 23.16 4.75 13.74
C HIS A 194 21.72 4.40 14.03
N LEU A 195 21.43 4.01 15.25
CA LEU A 195 20.12 3.55 15.71
C LEU A 195 19.52 4.57 16.69
N THR A 196 18.20 4.78 16.58
CA THR A 196 17.43 5.61 17.53
C THR A 196 16.15 4.90 17.97
N PRO A 197 15.78 4.98 19.26
CA PRO A 197 14.50 4.51 19.75
C PRO A 197 13.35 5.51 19.46
N GLN A 198 13.68 6.71 18.93
CA GLN A 198 12.66 7.71 18.65
C GLN A 198 11.79 7.30 17.46
N PRO A 199 10.45 7.36 17.60
CA PRO A 199 9.55 7.05 16.50
C PRO A 199 9.69 8.08 15.39
N VAL A 200 9.70 7.62 14.15
CA VAL A 200 9.63 8.46 12.95
C VAL A 200 8.36 8.16 12.17
N PRO A 201 7.75 9.16 11.50
CA PRO A 201 6.45 9.00 10.83
C PRO A 201 6.49 8.09 9.61
N TYR A 202 7.66 7.90 9.00
CA TYR A 202 7.81 7.09 7.79
C TYR A 202 8.82 5.97 7.97
N SER A 203 8.49 4.82 7.40
CA SER A 203 9.40 3.68 7.28
C SER A 203 10.23 3.80 6.02
N ALA A 204 11.54 3.66 6.15
CA ALA A 204 12.44 3.56 5.01
C ALA A 204 12.33 2.17 4.36
N GLY A 205 12.57 2.13 3.06
CA GLY A 205 12.53 0.94 2.23
C GLY A 205 13.44 1.06 1.03
N LEU A 206 13.41 0.05 0.18
CA LEU A 206 14.26 -0.03 -1.00
C LEU A 206 13.51 -0.58 -2.20
N ILE A 207 13.78 -0.01 -3.38
CA ILE A 207 13.48 -0.63 -4.68
C ILE A 207 14.81 -1.09 -5.27
N ALA A 208 14.94 -2.39 -5.50
CA ALA A 208 16.13 -3.00 -6.11
C ALA A 208 15.82 -3.51 -7.51
N PHE A 209 16.66 -3.15 -8.47
CA PHE A 209 16.62 -3.63 -9.85
C PHE A 209 17.78 -4.59 -10.09
N ALA A 210 17.49 -5.76 -10.64
CA ALA A 210 18.46 -6.74 -11.11
C ALA A 210 17.95 -7.37 -12.39
N ALA A 211 18.86 -7.76 -13.29
CA ALA A 211 18.52 -8.40 -14.56
C ALA A 211 19.50 -9.52 -14.90
N GLY A 212 18.99 -10.58 -15.53
CA GLY A 212 19.77 -11.57 -16.22
C GLY A 212 20.04 -11.12 -17.66
N PHE A 213 21.29 -11.18 -18.14
CA PHE A 213 21.64 -10.71 -19.47
C PHE A 213 22.94 -11.35 -20.00
N SER A 214 23.19 -11.11 -21.29
CA SER A 214 24.45 -11.47 -21.94
C SER A 214 24.85 -10.32 -22.86
N ILE A 215 26.09 -9.87 -22.76
CA ILE A 215 26.67 -8.78 -23.55
C ILE A 215 27.51 -9.39 -24.68
N PRO A 216 27.15 -9.22 -25.95
CA PRO A 216 27.99 -9.67 -27.08
C PRO A 216 29.33 -8.91 -27.11
N PRO A 217 30.41 -9.50 -27.64
CA PRO A 217 31.67 -8.80 -27.84
C PRO A 217 31.56 -7.71 -28.88
N GLY A 218 32.37 -6.64 -28.77
CA GLY A 218 32.53 -5.60 -29.78
C GLY A 218 31.48 -4.48 -29.72
N GLU A 219 30.62 -4.41 -28.71
CA GLU A 219 29.61 -3.37 -28.54
C GLU A 219 30.16 -2.19 -27.72
N ASN A 220 29.97 -0.97 -28.24
CA ASN A 220 30.45 0.24 -27.57
C ASN A 220 29.47 0.79 -26.49
N GLU A 221 28.17 0.54 -26.65
CA GLU A 221 27.12 1.00 -25.72
C GLU A 221 25.96 0.00 -25.74
N TYR A 222 26.17 -1.19 -25.16
CA TYR A 222 25.14 -2.22 -25.07
C TYR A 222 24.19 -1.95 -23.92
N PRO A 223 22.87 -1.74 -24.18
CA PRO A 223 21.92 -1.43 -23.13
C PRO A 223 21.33 -2.70 -22.51
N VAL A 224 21.32 -2.78 -21.21
CA VAL A 224 20.51 -3.72 -20.43
C VAL A 224 19.43 -2.93 -19.71
N VAL A 225 18.16 -3.30 -19.94
CA VAL A 225 17.00 -2.56 -19.46
C VAL A 225 16.17 -3.45 -18.55
N ASN A 226 15.79 -2.91 -17.40
CA ASN A 226 14.84 -3.54 -16.48
C ASN A 226 13.78 -2.51 -16.08
N GLU A 227 12.52 -2.76 -16.40
CA GLU A 227 11.40 -1.85 -16.18
C GLU A 227 10.28 -2.54 -15.42
N CYS A 228 9.85 -1.95 -14.30
CA CYS A 228 8.68 -2.39 -13.55
C CYS A 228 7.67 -1.26 -13.39
N CYS A 229 6.42 -1.64 -13.22
CA CYS A 229 5.36 -0.75 -12.83
C CYS A 229 5.19 -0.83 -11.31
N TYR A 230 5.10 0.32 -10.63
CA TYR A 230 4.84 0.33 -9.21
C TYR A 230 3.36 0.03 -8.93
N SER A 231 3.06 -1.15 -8.39
CA SER A 231 1.69 -1.63 -8.10
C SER A 231 1.27 -1.47 -6.63
N GLY A 232 2.09 -0.82 -5.81
CA GLY A 232 1.71 -0.48 -4.43
C GLY A 232 0.43 0.37 -4.37
N PHE A 233 -0.19 0.51 -3.20
CA PHE A 233 -1.45 1.26 -3.08
C PHE A 233 -1.28 2.71 -2.58
N GLU A 234 -0.10 3.09 -2.09
CA GLU A 234 0.19 4.44 -1.60
C GLU A 234 1.34 5.12 -2.36
N GLU A 235 1.46 6.43 -2.19
CA GLU A 235 2.59 7.21 -2.69
C GLU A 235 3.85 6.87 -1.90
N ILE A 236 4.97 6.65 -2.60
CA ILE A 236 6.29 6.53 -1.98
C ILE A 236 7.21 7.65 -2.41
N SER A 237 8.20 7.97 -1.58
CA SER A 237 9.18 9.04 -1.83
C SER A 237 10.58 8.47 -1.98
N GLY A 238 11.15 8.54 -3.20
CA GLY A 238 12.52 8.17 -3.47
C GLY A 238 13.47 9.32 -3.13
N PHE A 239 14.52 9.06 -2.32
CA PHE A 239 15.42 10.12 -1.85
C PHE A 239 16.90 9.89 -2.14
N ALA A 240 17.35 8.63 -2.27
CA ALA A 240 18.74 8.30 -2.57
C ALA A 240 18.85 7.09 -3.49
N PHE A 241 19.90 7.04 -4.29
CA PHE A 241 20.12 5.93 -5.20
C PHE A 241 21.56 5.44 -5.18
N ARG A 242 21.76 4.18 -5.50
CA ARG A 242 23.05 3.53 -5.71
C ARG A 242 23.01 2.74 -7.01
N VAL A 243 24.12 2.75 -7.73
CA VAL A 243 24.32 1.91 -8.90
C VAL A 243 25.42 0.89 -8.68
N HIS A 244 25.35 -0.25 -9.38
CA HIS A 244 26.42 -1.24 -9.37
C HIS A 244 26.51 -1.96 -10.71
N THR A 245 27.70 -1.95 -11.28
CA THR A 245 28.17 -2.82 -12.36
C THR A 245 29.61 -3.24 -12.05
N HIS A 246 30.15 -4.18 -12.79
CA HIS A 246 31.58 -4.46 -12.77
C HIS A 246 32.35 -3.55 -13.74
N SER A 247 33.32 -4.06 -14.51
CA SER A 247 34.28 -3.26 -15.24
C SER A 247 33.77 -2.64 -16.57
N LEU A 248 32.79 -3.26 -17.21
CA LEU A 248 32.30 -2.84 -18.53
C LEU A 248 31.22 -1.75 -18.46
N GLY A 249 30.65 -1.52 -17.28
CA GLY A 249 29.60 -0.50 -17.11
C GLY A 249 30.10 0.91 -17.33
N LYS A 250 29.43 1.67 -18.18
CA LYS A 250 29.71 3.11 -18.48
C LYS A 250 28.73 4.05 -17.83
N ARG A 251 27.48 3.65 -17.74
CA ARG A 251 26.41 4.48 -17.20
C ARG A 251 25.29 3.60 -16.69
N VAL A 252 24.75 3.95 -15.53
CA VAL A 252 23.49 3.40 -15.03
C VAL A 252 22.54 4.56 -14.73
N SER A 253 21.30 4.44 -15.16
CA SER A 253 20.28 5.48 -14.97
C SER A 253 18.94 4.88 -14.57
N LEU A 254 18.13 5.70 -13.89
CA LEU A 254 16.73 5.40 -13.60
C LEU A 254 15.84 6.45 -14.25
N ASP A 255 14.90 5.99 -15.05
CA ASP A 255 13.85 6.80 -15.64
C ASP A 255 12.51 6.51 -14.95
N GLN A 256 11.76 7.57 -14.64
CA GLN A 256 10.37 7.49 -14.21
C GLN A 256 9.47 7.94 -15.37
N THR A 257 8.53 7.09 -15.75
CA THR A 257 7.50 7.44 -16.72
C THR A 257 6.20 7.73 -16.01
N ILE A 258 5.75 8.98 -16.14
CA ILE A 258 4.51 9.50 -15.57
C ILE A 258 3.47 9.52 -16.67
N PRO A 259 2.35 8.78 -16.55
CA PRO A 259 1.26 8.81 -17.50
C PRO A 259 0.69 10.24 -17.69
N LYS A 260 0.21 10.56 -18.89
CA LYS A 260 -0.30 11.90 -19.23
C LYS A 260 -1.43 12.35 -18.31
N GLU A 261 -2.23 11.43 -17.89
CA GLU A 261 -3.42 11.62 -17.05
C GLU A 261 -3.04 12.02 -15.61
N MET A 262 -1.86 11.64 -15.15
CA MET A 262 -1.29 11.97 -13.84
C MET A 262 -0.58 13.32 -13.78
N SER A 263 -0.52 14.07 -14.88
CA SER A 263 0.21 15.35 -14.95
C SER A 263 -0.49 16.52 -14.23
N ARG A 264 -1.73 16.33 -13.75
CA ARG A 264 -2.59 17.42 -13.23
C ARG A 264 -2.10 18.00 -11.90
N ASN A 265 -1.32 17.29 -11.11
CA ASN A 265 -0.80 17.74 -9.81
C ASN A 265 0.60 18.37 -9.90
N LYS A 266 0.88 19.19 -10.93
CA LYS A 266 2.20 19.80 -11.20
C LYS A 266 3.29 18.80 -11.62
N ARG A 267 2.97 17.51 -11.76
CA ARG A 267 3.89 16.52 -12.31
C ARG A 267 3.92 16.66 -13.83
N LYS A 268 5.08 16.71 -14.42
CA LYS A 268 5.21 16.70 -15.89
C LYS A 268 5.04 15.26 -16.38
N PHE A 269 4.08 15.04 -17.29
CA PHE A 269 3.93 13.74 -17.95
C PHE A 269 5.14 13.42 -18.81
N GLY A 270 5.31 12.13 -19.11
CA GLY A 270 6.40 11.63 -19.93
C GLY A 270 7.49 10.95 -19.11
N THR A 271 8.53 10.54 -19.80
CA THR A 271 9.67 9.88 -19.18
C THR A 271 10.71 10.91 -18.75
N HIS A 272 11.16 10.80 -17.50
CA HIS A 272 12.15 11.69 -16.90
C HIS A 272 13.26 10.87 -16.25
N THR A 273 14.51 11.16 -16.58
CA THR A 273 15.65 10.59 -15.86
C THR A 273 15.75 11.24 -14.50
N VAL A 274 15.58 10.44 -13.45
CA VAL A 274 15.54 10.87 -12.05
C VAL A 274 16.86 10.61 -11.32
N ALA A 275 17.67 9.70 -11.84
CA ALA A 275 19.00 9.40 -11.32
C ALA A 275 19.90 8.86 -12.44
N ALA A 276 21.19 9.18 -12.41
CA ALA A 276 22.18 8.58 -13.29
C ALA A 276 23.58 8.73 -12.71
N GLN A 277 24.42 7.73 -12.89
CA GLN A 277 25.80 7.72 -12.44
C GLN A 277 26.69 6.88 -13.37
N ASP A 278 27.96 7.25 -13.46
CA ASP A 278 29.03 6.39 -13.94
C ASP A 278 29.35 5.36 -12.85
N PRO A 279 29.14 4.04 -13.07
CA PRO A 279 29.36 3.03 -12.04
C PRO A 279 30.84 2.78 -11.73
N GLN A 280 31.78 3.40 -12.49
CA GLN A 280 33.20 3.34 -12.19
C GLN A 280 33.62 4.35 -11.11
N LEU A 281 32.72 5.31 -10.75
CA LEU A 281 32.86 6.20 -9.60
C LEU A 281 32.49 5.46 -8.29
N PRO A 282 32.74 6.07 -7.09
CA PRO A 282 32.33 5.48 -5.82
C PRO A 282 30.86 5.05 -5.79
N GLN A 283 30.59 3.79 -5.44
CA GLN A 283 29.28 3.16 -5.54
C GLN A 283 28.55 3.21 -4.19
N GLY A 284 28.19 4.39 -3.75
CA GLY A 284 27.39 4.65 -2.56
C GLY A 284 25.99 5.15 -2.89
N PHE A 285 25.25 5.49 -1.85
CA PHE A 285 23.95 6.11 -2.00
C PHE A 285 24.09 7.63 -2.12
N TYR A 286 23.58 8.19 -3.20
CA TYR A 286 23.60 9.61 -3.53
C TYR A 286 22.18 10.17 -3.61
N PRO A 287 21.94 11.43 -3.25
CA PRO A 287 20.62 12.04 -3.39
C PRO A 287 20.10 11.96 -4.83
N VAL A 288 18.82 11.65 -5.01
CA VAL A 288 18.16 11.80 -6.31
C VAL A 288 18.13 13.29 -6.70
N THR A 289 18.30 13.57 -7.97
CA THR A 289 18.27 14.93 -8.51
C THR A 289 17.09 15.08 -9.44
N ASP A 290 15.88 15.30 -8.89
CA ASP A 290 14.74 15.65 -9.72
C ASP A 290 14.74 17.16 -10.00
N GLY A 291 14.88 17.52 -11.28
CA GLY A 291 14.68 18.91 -11.73
C GLY A 291 13.23 19.40 -11.61
N ASN A 292 12.31 18.57 -11.11
CA ASN A 292 10.86 18.84 -10.98
C ASN A 292 10.37 19.03 -9.54
N SER A 293 11.14 18.61 -8.53
CA SER A 293 10.78 18.80 -7.12
C SER A 293 11.12 20.23 -6.67
N ALA A 294 10.22 20.87 -5.91
CA ALA A 294 10.44 22.20 -5.35
C ALA A 294 11.69 22.27 -4.44
N ASN A 295 12.17 21.13 -3.94
CA ASN A 295 13.35 20.98 -3.08
C ASN A 295 14.51 20.22 -3.76
N GLY A 296 14.33 19.66 -4.97
CA GLY A 296 15.38 19.01 -5.78
C GLY A 296 16.03 17.77 -5.17
N LYS A 297 15.40 17.15 -4.13
CA LYS A 297 16.03 16.09 -3.34
C LYS A 297 15.21 14.80 -3.24
N GLU A 298 13.99 14.77 -3.76
CA GLU A 298 13.08 13.62 -3.65
C GLU A 298 12.23 13.49 -4.89
N ILE A 299 11.91 12.25 -5.28
CA ILE A 299 10.95 11.94 -6.32
C ILE A 299 9.72 11.28 -5.70
N LYS A 300 8.55 11.58 -6.23
CA LYS A 300 7.29 10.95 -5.84
C LYS A 300 6.91 9.89 -6.85
N ILE A 301 6.74 8.66 -6.38
CA ILE A 301 6.31 7.52 -7.18
C ILE A 301 4.91 7.15 -6.72
N TYR A 302 3.98 7.13 -7.65
CA TYR A 302 2.59 6.76 -7.39
C TYR A 302 2.28 5.38 -7.97
N PRO A 303 1.32 4.67 -7.39
CA PRO A 303 0.86 3.42 -7.98
C PRO A 303 0.64 3.56 -9.48
N GLY A 304 1.28 2.70 -10.32
CA GLY A 304 1.33 2.61 -11.78
C GLY A 304 2.25 3.58 -12.51
N ASP A 305 3.06 4.35 -11.80
CA ASP A 305 4.25 4.91 -12.45
C ASP A 305 5.15 3.76 -12.91
N ARG A 306 5.75 3.89 -14.09
CA ARG A 306 6.77 2.96 -14.55
C ARG A 306 8.13 3.48 -14.19
N ILE A 307 8.95 2.62 -13.62
CA ILE A 307 10.33 2.89 -13.24
C ILE A 307 11.23 1.94 -14.01
N LYS A 308 12.21 2.52 -14.73
CA LYS A 308 13.07 1.80 -15.65
C LYS A 308 14.54 2.07 -15.33
N ALA A 309 15.25 1.04 -14.90
CA ALA A 309 16.70 1.06 -14.79
C ALA A 309 17.34 0.68 -16.13
N THR A 310 18.39 1.38 -16.52
CA THR A 310 19.16 1.09 -17.74
C THR A 310 20.64 1.11 -17.42
N CYS A 311 21.35 0.02 -17.69
CA CYS A 311 22.81 -0.06 -17.67
C CYS A 311 23.35 -0.04 -19.11
N ALA A 312 24.35 0.77 -19.38
CA ALA A 312 25.06 0.82 -20.65
C ALA A 312 26.47 0.24 -20.45
N PHE A 313 26.84 -0.75 -21.27
CA PHE A 313 28.10 -1.47 -21.20
C PHE A 313 28.96 -1.25 -22.44
N ASP A 314 30.27 -1.23 -22.25
CA ASP A 314 31.26 -1.19 -23.32
C ASP A 314 32.05 -2.50 -23.38
N SER A 315 31.76 -3.34 -24.37
CA SER A 315 32.44 -4.61 -24.63
C SER A 315 33.30 -4.56 -25.90
N SER A 316 33.66 -3.35 -26.39
CA SER A 316 34.42 -3.16 -27.63
C SER A 316 35.73 -3.91 -27.66
N ASP A 317 36.41 -4.08 -26.51
CA ASP A 317 37.66 -4.81 -26.36
C ASP A 317 37.49 -6.31 -26.03
N MET A 318 36.24 -6.77 -25.79
CA MET A 318 35.95 -8.14 -25.42
C MET A 318 35.98 -9.05 -26.67
N LYS A 319 36.42 -10.29 -26.48
CA LYS A 319 36.47 -11.30 -27.52
C LYS A 319 35.37 -12.35 -27.41
N GLU A 320 34.82 -12.48 -26.24
CA GLU A 320 33.78 -13.46 -25.88
C GLU A 320 32.58 -12.73 -25.26
N THR A 321 31.44 -13.40 -25.30
CA THR A 321 30.21 -12.90 -24.61
C THR A 321 30.44 -12.87 -23.12
N VAL A 322 30.08 -11.75 -22.48
CA VAL A 322 30.09 -11.61 -21.01
C VAL A 322 28.68 -11.81 -20.48
N HIS A 323 28.54 -12.68 -19.49
CA HIS A 323 27.24 -13.01 -18.89
C HIS A 323 27.03 -12.28 -17.57
N ALA A 324 25.75 -12.20 -17.16
CA ALA A 324 25.41 -11.75 -15.81
C ALA A 324 25.92 -12.78 -14.81
N GLY A 325 26.60 -12.33 -13.73
CA GLY A 325 27.15 -13.19 -12.71
C GLY A 325 27.86 -12.42 -11.58
N HIS A 326 28.39 -13.17 -10.62
CA HIS A 326 28.93 -12.64 -9.38
C HIS A 326 30.45 -12.45 -9.38
N THR A 327 31.17 -13.06 -10.36
CA THR A 327 32.63 -13.01 -10.39
C THR A 327 33.12 -11.74 -11.07
N SER A 328 34.40 -11.40 -10.89
CA SER A 328 35.03 -10.24 -11.52
C SER A 328 35.09 -10.31 -13.05
N SER A 329 34.96 -11.52 -13.63
CA SER A 329 34.87 -11.76 -15.08
C SER A 329 33.47 -11.67 -15.66
N ASP A 330 32.45 -11.66 -14.80
CA ASP A 330 31.05 -11.48 -15.17
C ASP A 330 30.66 -10.01 -15.08
N GLU A 331 29.40 -9.69 -15.37
CA GLU A 331 28.85 -8.35 -15.23
C GLU A 331 27.57 -8.34 -14.38
N MET A 332 27.27 -7.20 -13.79
CA MET A 332 26.01 -6.93 -13.09
C MET A 332 25.35 -5.67 -13.60
N CYS A 333 24.02 -5.65 -13.60
CA CYS A 333 23.23 -4.44 -13.83
C CYS A 333 22.27 -4.26 -12.66
N ASN A 334 22.72 -3.48 -11.67
CA ASN A 334 21.94 -3.25 -10.46
C ASN A 334 21.72 -1.75 -10.24
N PHE A 335 20.48 -1.41 -9.91
CA PHE A 335 20.10 -0.10 -9.44
C PHE A 335 19.30 -0.24 -8.13
N TYR A 336 19.61 0.58 -7.15
CA TYR A 336 18.95 0.63 -5.86
C TYR A 336 18.41 2.03 -5.61
N LEU A 337 17.11 2.13 -5.30
CA LEU A 337 16.46 3.38 -4.94
C LEU A 337 15.97 3.27 -3.49
N MET A 338 16.55 4.06 -2.60
CA MET A 338 16.01 4.22 -1.24
C MET A 338 14.75 5.07 -1.28
N VAL A 339 13.73 4.58 -0.63
CA VAL A 339 12.42 5.22 -0.55
C VAL A 339 11.97 5.32 0.92
N TYR A 340 10.93 6.11 1.17
CA TYR A 340 10.18 6.03 2.41
C TYR A 340 8.68 6.16 2.14
N SER A 341 7.87 5.55 3.00
CA SER A 341 6.41 5.50 2.93
C SER A 341 5.80 5.36 4.32
N GLU A 342 4.47 5.44 4.42
CA GLU A 342 3.80 5.24 5.72
C GLU A 342 3.91 3.78 6.20
N LEU A 343 3.94 2.82 5.28
CA LEU A 343 4.11 1.40 5.56
C LEU A 343 5.53 0.94 5.24
N PRO A 344 6.07 -0.06 5.96
CA PRO A 344 7.31 -0.73 5.58
C PRO A 344 7.20 -1.32 4.17
N PHE A 345 8.25 -1.13 3.36
CA PHE A 345 8.17 -1.45 1.95
C PHE A 345 9.52 -1.85 1.37
N PHE A 346 9.56 -2.98 0.68
CA PHE A 346 10.66 -3.42 -0.18
C PHE A 346 10.09 -3.88 -1.51
N MET A 347 10.77 -3.56 -2.59
CA MET A 347 10.40 -3.99 -3.93
C MET A 347 11.63 -4.51 -4.69
N TRP A 348 11.50 -5.69 -5.24
CA TRP A 348 12.43 -6.21 -6.24
C TRP A 348 11.82 -6.07 -7.63
N CYS A 349 12.60 -5.56 -8.55
CA CYS A 349 12.30 -5.52 -9.98
C CYS A 349 13.33 -6.39 -10.68
N VAL A 350 12.93 -7.59 -11.09
CA VAL A 350 13.81 -8.58 -11.71
C VAL A 350 13.24 -9.00 -13.06
N ASP A 351 13.97 -8.74 -14.14
CA ASP A 351 13.57 -9.07 -15.52
C ASP A 351 12.14 -8.62 -15.88
N GLY A 352 11.78 -7.41 -15.42
CA GLY A 352 10.44 -6.82 -15.63
C GLY A 352 9.33 -7.34 -14.72
N ASN A 353 9.65 -8.22 -13.78
CA ASN A 353 8.71 -8.70 -12.78
C ASN A 353 8.90 -7.95 -11.45
N GLU A 354 7.81 -7.42 -10.90
CA GLU A 354 7.82 -6.76 -9.61
C GLU A 354 7.44 -7.72 -8.48
N TRP A 355 8.14 -7.58 -7.36
CA TRP A 355 7.90 -8.32 -6.14
C TRP A 355 7.92 -7.31 -5.00
N ILE A 356 6.76 -7.01 -4.42
CA ILE A 356 6.63 -6.08 -3.31
C ILE A 356 6.33 -6.86 -2.05
N HIS A 357 7.04 -6.55 -0.94
CA HIS A 357 6.82 -7.17 0.35
C HIS A 357 7.13 -6.20 1.51
N ALA A 358 6.57 -6.49 2.68
CA ALA A 358 6.97 -5.87 3.94
C ALA A 358 8.27 -6.47 4.46
N HIS A 359 8.88 -5.84 5.46
CA HIS A 359 10.12 -6.31 6.08
C HIS A 359 10.04 -7.80 6.50
N GLY A 360 11.08 -8.57 6.15
CA GLY A 360 11.38 -9.87 6.75
C GLY A 360 10.44 -11.03 6.44
N ALA A 361 9.42 -10.82 5.64
CA ALA A 361 8.55 -11.90 5.20
C ALA A 361 8.49 -11.89 3.68
N GLY A 362 8.84 -12.99 3.07
CA GLY A 362 8.48 -13.24 1.69
C GLY A 362 6.95 -13.33 1.60
N GLY A 363 6.29 -12.23 1.24
CA GLY A 363 4.84 -12.21 1.10
C GLY A 363 4.08 -11.89 2.40
N MET A 364 2.77 -11.70 2.25
CA MET A 364 1.82 -11.64 3.38
C MET A 364 2.04 -12.86 4.30
N PRO A 365 1.77 -12.76 5.62
CA PRO A 365 2.03 -13.85 6.55
C PRO A 365 1.50 -15.17 6.01
N GLU A 366 2.29 -16.22 6.16
CA GLU A 366 1.93 -17.57 5.72
C GLU A 366 0.54 -17.97 6.21
N VAL A 367 -0.16 -18.73 5.37
CA VAL A 367 -1.50 -19.26 5.58
C VAL A 367 -1.65 -19.87 6.97
N GLY A 368 -1.99 -19.04 7.92
CA GLY A 368 -2.52 -19.43 9.22
C GLY A 368 -3.90 -18.79 9.33
N ASN A 369 -4.83 -19.44 10.02
CA ASN A 369 -6.13 -18.88 10.34
C ASN A 369 -5.94 -17.71 11.35
N ALA A 370 -5.28 -16.62 10.92
CA ALA A 370 -5.11 -15.45 11.76
C ALA A 370 -6.47 -14.80 11.98
N VAL A 371 -6.78 -14.55 13.24
CA VAL A 371 -7.97 -13.80 13.65
C VAL A 371 -7.58 -12.33 13.69
N LEU A 372 -8.32 -11.50 12.97
CA LEU A 372 -8.12 -10.05 13.04
C LEU A 372 -8.72 -9.52 14.34
N GLU A 373 -7.95 -8.79 15.13
CA GLU A 373 -8.47 -8.13 16.32
C GLU A 373 -9.30 -6.89 15.95
N GLN A 374 -10.52 -6.83 16.47
CA GLN A 374 -11.39 -5.67 16.32
C GLN A 374 -10.88 -4.54 17.23
N GLN A 375 -10.39 -3.46 16.62
CA GLN A 375 -10.04 -2.27 17.37
C GLN A 375 -11.27 -1.49 17.82
N TYR A 376 -11.14 -0.85 18.98
CA TYR A 376 -12.14 0.08 19.53
C TYR A 376 -12.13 1.39 18.71
N TRP A 377 -12.53 1.30 17.47
CA TRP A 377 -12.82 2.44 16.62
C TRP A 377 -14.30 2.74 16.79
N LYS A 378 -14.62 3.87 17.40
CA LYS A 378 -16.02 4.34 17.45
C LYS A 378 -16.25 5.21 16.22
N PRO A 379 -16.79 4.66 15.12
CA PRO A 379 -17.47 5.53 14.20
C PRO A 379 -18.60 6.22 14.97
N PRO A 380 -18.89 7.50 14.70
CA PRO A 380 -19.96 8.17 15.37
C PRO A 380 -21.25 7.37 15.14
N SER A 381 -21.85 6.86 16.22
CA SER A 381 -23.22 6.32 16.15
C SER A 381 -24.21 7.42 15.79
N VAL A 382 -23.80 8.68 16.03
CA VAL A 382 -24.54 9.91 15.79
C VAL A 382 -23.57 10.94 15.22
N VAL A 383 -23.87 11.50 14.08
CA VAL A 383 -23.15 12.68 13.55
C VAL A 383 -23.66 13.88 14.34
N ASP A 384 -22.87 14.35 15.31
CA ASP A 384 -23.14 15.64 15.97
C ASP A 384 -23.11 16.71 14.89
N SER A 385 -24.12 17.55 14.87
CA SER A 385 -24.40 18.55 13.85
C SER A 385 -23.14 19.29 13.40
N VAL A 386 -22.53 18.82 12.34
CA VAL A 386 -21.68 19.66 11.49
C VAL A 386 -22.63 20.75 10.99
N THR A 387 -22.31 22.00 11.29
CA THR A 387 -23.08 23.19 10.95
C THR A 387 -23.84 23.04 9.65
N MET A 388 -25.12 22.67 9.76
CA MET A 388 -26.04 22.64 8.62
C MET A 388 -26.23 24.06 8.11
N PRO A 389 -26.16 24.34 6.80
CA PRO A 389 -26.71 25.56 6.29
C PRO A 389 -28.18 25.59 6.71
N ALA A 390 -28.57 26.68 7.34
CA ALA A 390 -29.84 26.88 8.02
C ALA A 390 -31.04 26.37 7.20
N LEU A 391 -31.54 25.19 7.56
CA LEU A 391 -32.95 24.88 7.44
C LEU A 391 -33.67 25.70 8.53
N GLU A 392 -34.68 26.41 8.17
CA GLU A 392 -35.43 27.35 9.04
C GLU A 392 -35.66 26.76 10.44
N LYS A 393 -35.08 27.41 11.44
CA LYS A 393 -35.26 27.11 12.85
C LYS A 393 -36.72 27.31 13.25
N ASN A 394 -37.48 26.24 13.27
CA ASN A 394 -38.72 26.17 14.01
C ASN A 394 -38.88 24.81 14.69
N SER A 395 -37.96 24.44 15.56
CA SER A 395 -38.18 23.56 16.70
C SER A 395 -36.86 23.33 17.46
N SER A 396 -36.94 23.29 18.77
CA SER A 396 -35.84 23.20 19.72
C SER A 396 -35.28 21.79 19.93
N ASP A 397 -35.36 20.93 18.93
CA ASP A 397 -34.80 19.58 19.02
C ASP A 397 -33.59 19.48 18.08
N ASP A 398 -32.42 19.33 18.66
CA ASP A 398 -31.20 18.91 17.96
C ASP A 398 -31.46 17.53 17.34
N ILE A 399 -31.81 17.50 16.06
CA ILE A 399 -32.06 16.25 15.34
C ILE A 399 -30.69 15.62 15.08
N LYS A 400 -30.36 14.60 15.86
CA LYS A 400 -29.15 13.78 15.68
C LYS A 400 -29.39 12.81 14.53
N MET A 401 -28.52 12.85 13.51
CA MET A 401 -28.56 11.90 12.39
C MET A 401 -27.95 10.57 12.83
N GLU A 402 -28.71 9.49 12.75
CA GLU A 402 -28.16 8.14 12.91
C GLU A 402 -27.50 7.64 11.63
N LEU A 403 -26.32 7.02 11.77
CA LEU A 403 -25.65 6.34 10.69
C LEU A 403 -26.46 5.11 10.28
N GLY A 404 -26.96 5.08 9.05
CA GLY A 404 -27.72 3.96 8.51
C GLY A 404 -26.83 2.86 7.92
N GLN A 405 -27.41 2.00 7.07
CA GLN A 405 -26.64 1.00 6.32
C GLN A 405 -25.51 1.69 5.54
N VAL A 406 -24.25 1.34 5.82
CA VAL A 406 -23.10 1.81 5.05
C VAL A 406 -22.85 0.82 3.94
N SER A 407 -23.08 1.26 2.70
CA SER A 407 -23.00 0.39 1.52
C SER A 407 -21.68 0.53 0.76
N GLY A 408 -20.97 1.64 0.95
CA GLY A 408 -19.69 1.86 0.30
C GLY A 408 -18.70 2.58 1.22
N ILE A 409 -17.43 2.22 1.15
CA ILE A 409 -16.35 2.83 1.91
C ILE A 409 -15.07 2.84 1.09
N THR A 410 -14.31 3.93 1.15
CA THR A 410 -13.03 4.02 0.45
C THR A 410 -12.05 4.91 1.19
N SER A 411 -10.78 4.63 1.06
CA SER A 411 -9.71 5.54 1.50
C SER A 411 -9.66 6.76 0.57
N GLY A 412 -9.36 7.91 1.14
CA GLY A 412 -9.19 9.15 0.40
C GLY A 412 -7.82 9.77 0.67
N VAL A 413 -7.54 10.89 -0.01
CA VAL A 413 -6.31 11.65 0.19
C VAL A 413 -6.28 12.32 1.57
N ASN A 414 -5.09 12.63 2.09
CA ASN A 414 -4.88 13.36 3.35
C ASN A 414 -5.52 12.70 4.58
N ASN A 415 -5.21 11.44 4.84
CA ASN A 415 -5.67 10.70 6.03
C ASN A 415 -7.20 10.62 6.18
N THR A 416 -7.94 10.52 5.09
CA THR A 416 -9.39 10.47 5.15
C THR A 416 -9.97 9.13 4.70
N ILE A 417 -11.13 8.80 5.26
CA ILE A 417 -12.02 7.73 4.80
C ILE A 417 -13.32 8.38 4.35
N TRP A 418 -13.88 7.88 3.28
CA TRP A 418 -15.17 8.31 2.77
C TRP A 418 -16.16 7.16 2.84
N ALA A 419 -17.35 7.44 3.37
CA ALA A 419 -18.43 6.47 3.47
C ALA A 419 -19.68 6.95 2.74
N PHE A 420 -20.38 6.03 2.09
CA PHE A 420 -21.65 6.24 1.44
C PHE A 420 -22.71 5.39 2.13
N HIS A 421 -23.70 6.04 2.76
CA HIS A 421 -24.66 5.35 3.58
C HIS A 421 -26.10 5.71 3.22
N ARG A 422 -27.03 4.87 3.66
CA ARG A 422 -28.45 4.94 3.32
C ARG A 422 -29.30 5.69 4.34
N ALA A 423 -28.67 6.33 5.33
CA ALA A 423 -29.38 6.92 6.48
C ALA A 423 -30.40 5.92 7.06
N PHE A 424 -31.65 6.29 7.22
CA PHE A 424 -32.70 5.38 7.70
C PHE A 424 -33.31 4.45 6.63
N ARG A 425 -32.80 4.51 5.40
CA ARG A 425 -33.28 3.65 4.32
C ARG A 425 -32.67 2.28 4.40
N VAL A 426 -33.52 1.25 4.32
CA VAL A 426 -33.10 -0.14 4.33
C VAL A 426 -33.43 -0.75 2.96
N TRP A 427 -32.49 -1.50 2.41
CA TRP A 427 -32.73 -2.32 1.21
C TRP A 427 -33.62 -3.51 1.58
N THR A 428 -34.69 -3.70 0.86
CA THR A 428 -35.64 -4.83 1.01
C THR A 428 -36.06 -5.33 -0.36
N ASP A 429 -36.68 -6.51 -0.43
CA ASP A 429 -37.20 -7.07 -1.68
C ASP A 429 -38.20 -6.17 -2.37
N ASN A 430 -38.86 -5.25 -1.64
CA ASN A 430 -39.80 -4.26 -2.16
C ASN A 430 -39.18 -2.88 -2.45
N SER A 431 -37.86 -2.78 -2.46
CA SER A 431 -37.18 -1.50 -2.75
C SER A 431 -37.38 -1.06 -4.21
N PHE A 432 -37.54 -2.01 -5.10
CA PHE A 432 -37.77 -1.80 -6.53
C PHE A 432 -39.06 -2.51 -6.95
N ASN A 433 -39.75 -1.95 -7.94
CA ASN A 433 -40.91 -2.61 -8.55
C ASN A 433 -40.49 -3.65 -9.62
N SER A 434 -41.46 -4.32 -10.24
CA SER A 434 -41.23 -5.32 -11.28
C SER A 434 -40.56 -4.79 -12.55
N GLU A 435 -40.54 -3.47 -12.76
CA GLU A 435 -39.83 -2.78 -13.83
C GLU A 435 -38.46 -2.29 -13.40
N HIS A 436 -37.95 -2.73 -12.24
CA HIS A 436 -36.69 -2.30 -11.62
C HIS A 436 -36.64 -0.80 -11.24
N LYS A 437 -37.77 -0.12 -11.21
CA LYS A 437 -37.85 1.30 -10.83
C LYS A 437 -37.87 1.45 -9.31
N PHE A 438 -37.10 2.42 -8.83
CA PHE A 438 -37.16 2.85 -7.45
C PHE A 438 -38.31 3.85 -7.26
N THR A 439 -39.18 3.62 -6.25
CA THR A 439 -40.46 4.32 -6.12
C THR A 439 -40.52 5.27 -4.91
N LYS A 440 -39.45 5.33 -4.09
CA LYS A 440 -39.40 6.17 -2.90
C LYS A 440 -38.72 7.52 -3.22
N GLU A 441 -39.01 8.53 -2.42
CA GLU A 441 -38.36 9.86 -2.50
C GLU A 441 -36.86 9.77 -2.21
N ALA A 442 -36.11 10.83 -2.51
CA ALA A 442 -34.70 10.96 -2.17
C ALA A 442 -34.48 10.88 -0.65
N ILE A 443 -33.26 10.55 -0.25
CA ILE A 443 -32.83 10.55 1.15
C ILE A 443 -32.63 12.00 1.59
N ARG A 444 -33.39 12.46 2.58
CA ARG A 444 -33.36 13.85 3.07
C ARG A 444 -32.11 14.21 3.89
N TRP A 445 -31.27 13.24 4.18
CA TRP A 445 -30.09 13.37 5.03
C TRP A 445 -28.81 13.30 4.21
N PRO A 446 -27.69 13.89 4.68
CA PRO A 446 -26.41 13.69 4.07
C PRO A 446 -26.12 12.20 3.94
N ALA A 447 -25.73 11.76 2.74
CA ALA A 447 -25.46 10.36 2.45
C ALA A 447 -23.96 10.06 2.26
N VAL A 448 -23.16 11.09 2.01
CA VAL A 448 -21.70 10.99 1.86
C VAL A 448 -21.03 11.62 3.08
N LEU A 449 -20.18 10.86 3.74
CA LEU A 449 -19.42 11.28 4.91
C LEU A 449 -17.93 11.29 4.58
N LYS A 450 -17.22 12.35 4.96
CA LYS A 450 -15.78 12.42 5.01
C LYS A 450 -15.33 12.31 6.47
N MET A 451 -14.48 11.36 6.77
CA MET A 451 -14.06 11.04 8.13
C MET A 451 -12.53 11.05 8.26
N ASP A 452 -12.05 11.29 9.45
CA ASP A 452 -10.67 11.06 9.81
C ASP A 452 -10.37 9.56 9.86
N ARG A 453 -9.26 9.16 9.26
CA ARG A 453 -8.85 7.75 9.12
C ARG A 453 -8.51 7.10 10.47
N ASP A 454 -7.87 7.85 11.36
CA ASP A 454 -7.34 7.31 12.60
C ASP A 454 -8.38 7.32 13.72
N THR A 455 -9.17 8.39 13.83
CA THR A 455 -10.18 8.56 14.90
C THR A 455 -11.60 8.18 14.51
N GLY A 456 -11.92 8.13 13.19
CA GLY A 456 -13.28 7.94 12.68
C GLY A 456 -14.18 9.17 12.82
N SER A 457 -13.66 10.33 13.29
CA SER A 457 -14.46 11.52 13.45
C SER A 457 -14.89 12.10 12.09
N VAL A 458 -16.14 12.59 12.00
CA VAL A 458 -16.67 13.16 10.76
C VAL A 458 -16.18 14.59 10.57
N HIS A 459 -15.49 14.83 9.46
CA HIS A 459 -15.02 16.15 9.04
C HIS A 459 -16.10 16.96 8.30
N SER A 460 -16.84 16.27 7.43
CA SER A 460 -17.93 16.89 6.64
C SER A 460 -18.91 15.82 6.15
N ALA A 461 -20.12 16.26 5.88
CA ALA A 461 -21.20 15.46 5.34
C ALA A 461 -21.99 16.27 4.29
N TRP A 462 -22.50 15.62 3.23
CA TRP A 462 -23.28 16.24 2.18
C TRP A 462 -24.16 15.24 1.42
N GLY A 463 -25.02 15.70 0.52
CA GLY A 463 -25.84 14.87 -0.37
C GLY A 463 -27.28 14.72 0.06
N GLU A 464 -27.83 15.70 0.82
CA GLU A 464 -29.24 15.79 1.19
C GLU A 464 -30.10 15.90 -0.07
N ASP A 465 -31.23 15.20 -0.09
CA ASP A 465 -32.23 15.19 -1.17
C ASP A 465 -31.66 14.80 -2.56
N LEU A 466 -30.44 14.21 -2.59
CA LEU A 466 -29.74 13.87 -3.82
C LEU A 466 -29.80 12.39 -4.17
N PHE A 467 -29.69 11.52 -3.18
CA PHE A 467 -29.52 10.09 -3.36
C PHE A 467 -30.79 9.30 -3.03
N TYR A 468 -30.93 8.11 -3.64
CA TYR A 468 -32.11 7.26 -3.52
C TYR A 468 -31.78 5.91 -2.87
N MET A 469 -30.78 5.20 -3.39
CA MET A 469 -30.30 3.92 -2.85
C MET A 469 -28.78 3.84 -3.02
N PRO A 470 -28.02 4.47 -2.12
CA PRO A 470 -26.57 4.41 -2.09
C PRO A 470 -26.01 3.01 -2.20
N HIS A 471 -24.94 2.82 -3.03
CA HIS A 471 -24.30 1.50 -3.20
C HIS A 471 -22.79 1.56 -2.97
N MET A 472 -21.99 2.05 -3.91
CA MET A 472 -20.53 2.12 -3.76
C MET A 472 -20.00 3.53 -3.94
N ILE A 473 -18.80 3.77 -3.40
CA ILE A 473 -18.08 5.04 -3.47
C ILE A 473 -16.62 4.79 -3.83
N THR A 474 -16.06 5.62 -4.71
CA THR A 474 -14.65 5.59 -5.10
C THR A 474 -14.08 7.00 -5.04
N VAL A 475 -12.90 7.17 -4.46
CA VAL A 475 -12.17 8.45 -4.44
C VAL A 475 -10.95 8.34 -5.32
N THR A 476 -10.83 9.24 -6.30
CA THR A 476 -9.66 9.27 -7.18
C THR A 476 -8.48 9.99 -6.51
N PRO A 477 -7.23 9.75 -6.94
CA PRO A 477 -6.05 10.45 -6.42
C PRO A 477 -6.15 11.98 -6.50
N GLU A 478 -6.93 12.52 -7.43
CA GLU A 478 -7.20 13.97 -7.55
C GLU A 478 -8.24 14.48 -6.53
N GLY A 479 -8.80 13.57 -5.72
CA GLY A 479 -9.82 13.90 -4.72
C GLY A 479 -11.23 14.04 -5.26
N HIS A 480 -11.53 13.57 -6.48
CA HIS A 480 -12.91 13.48 -6.97
C HIS A 480 -13.64 12.29 -6.35
N ILE A 481 -14.89 12.51 -6.02
CA ILE A 481 -15.75 11.50 -5.42
C ILE A 481 -16.67 10.93 -6.50
N TRP A 482 -16.57 9.63 -6.74
CA TRP A 482 -17.46 8.90 -7.60
C TRP A 482 -18.40 8.05 -6.76
N VAL A 483 -19.68 8.13 -7.01
CA VAL A 483 -20.70 7.36 -6.29
C VAL A 483 -21.62 6.66 -7.25
N VAL A 484 -22.07 5.49 -6.86
CA VAL A 484 -23.06 4.71 -7.58
C VAL A 484 -24.33 4.65 -6.76
N ASP A 485 -25.41 5.21 -7.29
CA ASP A 485 -26.74 5.12 -6.67
C ASP A 485 -27.60 4.16 -7.50
N THR A 486 -27.80 2.98 -6.97
CA THR A 486 -28.57 1.90 -7.62
C THR A 486 -30.03 2.27 -7.82
N GLY A 487 -30.63 3.02 -6.87
CA GLY A 487 -32.01 3.50 -6.98
C GLY A 487 -32.17 4.59 -8.03
N ARG A 488 -31.13 5.39 -8.23
CA ARG A 488 -31.09 6.46 -9.22
C ARG A 488 -30.77 5.94 -10.62
N HIS A 489 -30.24 4.72 -10.73
CA HIS A 489 -29.69 4.12 -11.96
C HIS A 489 -28.55 4.95 -12.57
N GLN A 490 -27.76 5.62 -11.74
CA GLN A 490 -26.71 6.54 -12.17
C GLN A 490 -25.38 6.31 -11.47
N VAL A 491 -24.32 6.64 -12.19
CA VAL A 491 -22.97 6.87 -11.67
C VAL A 491 -22.68 8.36 -11.72
N MET A 492 -22.24 8.94 -10.63
CA MET A 492 -22.07 10.40 -10.52
C MET A 492 -20.68 10.75 -9.99
N LYS A 493 -20.13 11.84 -10.53
CA LYS A 493 -18.85 12.42 -10.11
C LYS A 493 -19.09 13.73 -9.38
N PHE A 494 -18.45 13.91 -8.24
CA PHE A 494 -18.50 15.11 -7.42
C PHE A 494 -17.10 15.66 -7.13
N SER A 495 -17.04 16.95 -6.81
CA SER A 495 -15.90 17.54 -6.11
C SER A 495 -15.86 17.03 -4.65
N ALA A 496 -14.74 17.25 -3.96
CA ALA A 496 -14.63 16.92 -2.53
C ALA A 496 -15.62 17.67 -1.63
N THR A 497 -16.22 18.74 -2.13
CA THR A 497 -17.23 19.58 -1.43
C THR A 497 -18.66 19.25 -1.80
N GLY A 498 -18.89 18.24 -2.65
CA GLY A 498 -20.23 17.79 -3.03
C GLY A 498 -20.85 18.51 -4.25
N GLU A 499 -20.05 19.27 -5.05
CA GLU A 499 -20.52 19.84 -6.31
C GLU A 499 -20.59 18.73 -7.37
N GLU A 500 -21.74 18.54 -8.01
CA GLU A 500 -21.91 17.55 -9.10
C GLU A 500 -21.16 18.00 -10.36
N LEU A 501 -20.19 17.19 -10.79
CA LEU A 501 -19.35 17.47 -11.96
C LEU A 501 -19.78 16.65 -13.18
N MET A 502 -20.41 15.49 -12.98
CA MET A 502 -20.87 14.59 -14.04
C MET A 502 -21.93 13.64 -13.50
N ALA A 503 -22.94 13.34 -14.31
CA ALA A 503 -23.90 12.27 -14.05
C ALA A 503 -24.04 11.40 -15.30
N LEU A 504 -23.89 10.09 -15.13
CA LEU A 504 -23.96 9.07 -16.18
C LEU A 504 -25.19 8.19 -15.95
N GLY A 505 -25.89 7.85 -17.00
CA GLY A 505 -27.19 7.19 -16.92
C GLY A 505 -28.35 8.19 -16.82
N GLU A 506 -29.58 7.70 -16.97
CA GLU A 506 -30.79 8.52 -16.86
C GLU A 506 -31.43 8.34 -15.48
N LYS A 507 -31.65 9.47 -14.79
CA LYS A 507 -32.17 9.49 -13.42
C LYS A 507 -33.47 8.72 -13.29
N LEU A 508 -33.55 7.77 -12.36
CA LEU A 508 -34.71 6.94 -12.03
C LEU A 508 -35.27 6.12 -13.22
N THR A 509 -34.47 5.95 -14.27
CA THR A 509 -34.87 5.24 -15.48
C THR A 509 -33.97 4.00 -15.67
N PRO A 510 -34.48 2.79 -15.39
CA PRO A 510 -33.69 1.57 -15.60
C PRO A 510 -33.43 1.33 -17.08
N GLY A 511 -32.16 1.09 -17.42
CA GLY A 511 -31.72 0.76 -18.76
C GLY A 511 -31.93 -0.72 -19.10
N LYS A 512 -31.83 -1.04 -20.39
CA LYS A 512 -31.79 -2.41 -20.88
C LYS A 512 -30.36 -2.79 -21.23
N LEU A 513 -30.08 -4.09 -21.31
CA LEU A 513 -28.75 -4.59 -21.72
C LEU A 513 -28.27 -3.97 -23.05
N THR A 514 -29.20 -3.69 -23.97
CA THR A 514 -28.93 -3.06 -25.28
C THR A 514 -28.78 -1.55 -25.22
N SER A 515 -29.01 -0.91 -24.07
CA SER A 515 -28.88 0.56 -23.92
C SER A 515 -27.45 0.91 -23.54
N PRO A 516 -26.66 1.59 -24.37
CA PRO A 516 -25.25 1.80 -24.13
C PRO A 516 -24.94 2.69 -22.88
N LEU A 517 -25.74 3.73 -22.66
CA LEU A 517 -25.52 4.71 -21.58
C LEU A 517 -26.59 4.71 -20.48
N GLN A 518 -27.52 3.74 -20.50
CA GLN A 518 -28.51 3.59 -19.44
C GLN A 518 -28.20 2.37 -18.62
N PHE A 519 -28.00 2.56 -17.32
CA PHE A 519 -27.73 1.47 -16.39
C PHE A 519 -29.00 0.91 -15.78
N CYS A 520 -28.97 -0.36 -15.39
CA CYS A 520 -30.03 -0.97 -14.61
C CYS A 520 -29.48 -1.44 -13.25
N GLN A 521 -29.67 -0.61 -12.22
CA GLN A 521 -29.20 -0.89 -10.87
C GLN A 521 -27.66 -1.14 -10.85
N PRO A 522 -26.84 -0.17 -11.28
CA PRO A 522 -25.38 -0.29 -11.25
C PRO A 522 -24.87 -0.48 -9.81
N THR A 523 -23.75 -1.16 -9.69
CA THR A 523 -23.19 -1.56 -8.40
C THR A 523 -21.92 -0.80 -8.02
N HIS A 524 -20.94 -0.70 -8.92
CA HIS A 524 -19.66 -0.05 -8.66
C HIS A 524 -19.14 0.67 -9.90
N ALA A 525 -18.29 1.68 -9.68
CA ALA A 525 -17.53 2.34 -10.74
C ALA A 525 -16.10 2.60 -10.29
N VAL A 526 -15.14 2.23 -11.13
CA VAL A 526 -13.72 2.53 -10.92
C VAL A 526 -13.16 3.29 -12.10
N ILE A 527 -12.17 4.15 -11.84
CA ILE A 527 -11.64 5.09 -12.82
C ILE A 527 -10.16 4.81 -13.00
N ALA A 528 -9.79 4.43 -14.23
CA ALA A 528 -8.41 4.27 -14.61
C ALA A 528 -7.69 5.62 -14.68
N ARG A 529 -6.37 5.61 -14.71
CA ARG A 529 -5.53 6.82 -14.72
C ARG A 529 -5.66 7.64 -15.97
N ASP A 530 -5.93 6.99 -17.10
CA ASP A 530 -6.24 7.68 -18.36
C ASP A 530 -7.63 8.35 -18.33
N GLY A 531 -8.37 8.15 -17.24
CA GLY A 531 -9.73 8.65 -17.03
C GLY A 531 -10.81 7.72 -17.57
N THR A 532 -10.47 6.57 -18.15
CA THR A 532 -11.44 5.56 -18.57
C THR A 532 -12.27 5.11 -17.37
N ILE A 533 -13.58 5.05 -17.54
CA ILE A 533 -14.52 4.72 -16.47
C ILE A 533 -15.06 3.31 -16.73
N TYR A 534 -14.91 2.42 -15.76
CA TYR A 534 -15.49 1.08 -15.78
C TYR A 534 -16.63 1.02 -14.80
N VAL A 535 -17.81 0.65 -15.28
CA VAL A 535 -19.05 0.58 -14.49
C VAL A 535 -19.54 -0.86 -14.46
N ALA A 536 -19.69 -1.43 -13.27
CA ALA A 536 -20.41 -2.65 -13.06
C ALA A 536 -21.93 -2.35 -13.10
N ASP A 537 -22.62 -2.77 -14.15
CA ASP A 537 -24.06 -2.66 -14.34
C ASP A 537 -24.69 -4.01 -13.99
N GLY A 538 -24.75 -4.29 -12.68
CA GLY A 538 -24.80 -5.65 -12.13
C GLY A 538 -26.17 -6.24 -11.90
N TYR A 539 -27.07 -5.58 -11.12
CA TYR A 539 -28.27 -6.25 -10.60
C TYR A 539 -29.28 -6.69 -11.66
N CYS A 540 -29.37 -6.00 -12.78
CA CYS A 540 -30.29 -6.41 -13.85
C CYS A 540 -29.61 -6.68 -15.20
N ASN A 541 -28.39 -6.20 -15.46
CA ASN A 541 -27.78 -6.31 -16.78
C ASN A 541 -26.56 -7.22 -16.87
N SER A 542 -25.91 -7.59 -15.78
CA SER A 542 -24.77 -8.54 -15.73
C SER A 542 -23.63 -8.17 -16.71
N ARG A 543 -23.24 -6.90 -16.77
CA ARG A 543 -22.22 -6.40 -17.70
C ARG A 543 -21.27 -5.38 -17.06
N ILE A 544 -20.10 -5.20 -17.66
CA ILE A 544 -19.21 -4.07 -17.43
C ILE A 544 -19.38 -3.08 -18.58
N VAL A 545 -19.64 -1.82 -18.28
CA VAL A 545 -19.73 -0.74 -19.28
C VAL A 545 -18.45 0.08 -19.21
N VAL A 546 -17.79 0.26 -20.35
CA VAL A 546 -16.57 1.06 -20.50
C VAL A 546 -16.92 2.39 -21.14
N LEU A 547 -16.53 3.48 -20.47
CA LEU A 547 -16.79 4.85 -20.91
C LEU A 547 -15.50 5.64 -21.03
N SER A 548 -15.48 6.60 -21.94
CA SER A 548 -14.37 7.55 -22.07
C SER A 548 -14.29 8.47 -20.83
N PRO A 549 -13.17 9.22 -20.64
CA PRO A 549 -13.06 10.22 -19.58
C PRO A 549 -14.13 11.32 -19.61
N ARG A 550 -14.85 11.44 -20.70
CA ARG A 550 -15.97 12.37 -20.88
C ARG A 550 -17.35 11.75 -20.61
N GLY A 551 -17.37 10.45 -20.27
CA GLY A 551 -18.60 9.69 -20.06
C GLY A 551 -19.26 9.20 -21.36
N GLU A 552 -18.56 9.22 -22.50
CA GLU A 552 -19.05 8.69 -23.76
C GLU A 552 -18.88 7.16 -23.79
N PHE A 553 -19.86 6.47 -24.35
CA PHE A 553 -19.82 5.00 -24.46
C PHE A 553 -18.65 4.56 -25.38
N VAL A 554 -17.84 3.61 -24.90
CA VAL A 554 -16.78 2.97 -25.67
C VAL A 554 -17.22 1.57 -26.04
N GLU A 555 -17.49 0.72 -25.05
CA GLU A 555 -17.92 -0.66 -25.23
C GLU A 555 -18.60 -1.22 -23.99
N ALA A 556 -19.14 -2.43 -24.07
CA ALA A 556 -19.68 -3.15 -22.93
C ALA A 556 -19.29 -4.64 -23.03
N TRP A 557 -18.85 -5.19 -21.90
CA TRP A 557 -18.46 -6.59 -21.78
C TRP A 557 -19.53 -7.36 -20.99
N GLU A 558 -20.09 -8.38 -21.60
CA GLU A 558 -21.00 -9.27 -20.89
C GLU A 558 -20.20 -10.18 -19.96
N MET A 559 -20.65 -10.31 -18.72
CA MET A 559 -20.00 -11.21 -17.76
C MET A 559 -20.18 -12.67 -18.18
N PRO A 560 -19.16 -13.53 -17.93
CA PRO A 560 -19.28 -14.96 -18.19
C PRO A 560 -20.47 -15.54 -17.43
N GLN A 561 -21.42 -16.09 -18.15
CA GLN A 561 -22.57 -16.75 -17.56
C GLN A 561 -22.13 -18.15 -17.07
N GLY A 562 -22.59 -18.53 -15.88
CA GLY A 562 -22.43 -19.91 -15.43
C GLY A 562 -23.07 -20.92 -16.36
N ALA A 563 -22.78 -22.21 -16.19
CA ALA A 563 -23.34 -23.27 -17.02
C ALA A 563 -24.87 -23.19 -17.05
N LYS A 564 -25.44 -23.20 -18.26
CA LYS A 564 -26.89 -23.05 -18.47
C LYS A 564 -27.68 -24.00 -17.58
N GLY A 565 -28.47 -23.47 -16.66
CA GLY A 565 -29.45 -24.19 -15.84
C GLY A 565 -29.00 -24.56 -14.42
N VAL A 566 -27.79 -24.20 -13.99
CA VAL A 566 -27.25 -24.58 -12.66
C VAL A 566 -26.70 -23.41 -11.83
N VAL A 567 -26.41 -22.27 -12.43
CA VAL A 567 -25.77 -21.15 -11.73
C VAL A 567 -26.59 -19.87 -11.93
N PRO A 568 -26.75 -19.03 -10.89
CA PRO A 568 -27.37 -17.70 -11.00
C PRO A 568 -26.73 -16.86 -12.11
N ASN A 569 -27.47 -15.90 -12.65
CA ASN A 569 -26.90 -14.90 -13.56
C ASN A 569 -25.72 -14.19 -12.86
N ALA A 570 -24.67 -13.92 -13.62
CA ALA A 570 -23.54 -13.16 -13.11
C ALA A 570 -23.99 -11.82 -12.53
N LEU A 571 -23.44 -11.47 -11.36
CA LEU A 571 -23.66 -10.19 -10.71
C LEU A 571 -22.31 -9.50 -10.43
N PRO A 572 -21.77 -8.72 -11.38
CA PRO A 572 -20.61 -7.88 -11.11
C PRO A 572 -20.97 -6.88 -10.01
N HIS A 573 -20.44 -7.11 -8.80
CA HIS A 573 -20.83 -6.37 -7.61
C HIS A 573 -19.78 -5.33 -7.21
N SER A 574 -18.50 -5.66 -7.31
CA SER A 574 -17.39 -4.77 -6.97
C SER A 574 -16.26 -4.91 -7.99
N LEU A 575 -15.49 -3.83 -8.18
CA LEU A 575 -14.42 -3.72 -9.16
C LEU A 575 -13.13 -3.26 -8.49
N ALA A 576 -11.97 -3.77 -8.95
CA ALA A 576 -10.65 -3.23 -8.62
C ALA A 576 -9.76 -3.19 -9.86
N LEU A 577 -8.97 -2.12 -10.00
CA LEU A 577 -8.06 -1.92 -11.15
C LEU A 577 -6.63 -2.33 -10.79
N ASP A 578 -6.03 -3.12 -11.66
CA ASP A 578 -4.60 -3.38 -11.71
C ASP A 578 -4.07 -2.94 -13.08
N GLU A 579 -3.75 -1.68 -13.18
CA GLU A 579 -3.28 -1.09 -14.44
C GLU A 579 -1.85 -1.56 -14.79
N CYS A 580 -1.08 -1.97 -13.79
CA CYS A 580 0.24 -2.52 -14.00
C CYS A 580 0.21 -3.83 -14.78
N ARG A 581 -0.75 -4.70 -14.45
CA ARG A 581 -0.94 -5.99 -15.13
C ARG A 581 -2.03 -5.93 -16.20
N ASN A 582 -2.58 -4.73 -16.49
CA ASN A 582 -3.65 -4.51 -17.47
C ASN A 582 -4.89 -5.35 -17.14
N ARG A 583 -5.35 -5.32 -15.87
CA ARG A 583 -6.47 -6.16 -15.39
C ARG A 583 -7.53 -5.37 -14.65
N LEU A 584 -8.79 -5.75 -14.89
CA LEU A 584 -9.95 -5.38 -14.09
C LEU A 584 -10.40 -6.62 -13.32
N TYR A 585 -10.29 -6.57 -12.00
CA TYR A 585 -10.87 -7.62 -11.14
C TYR A 585 -12.33 -7.31 -10.87
N VAL A 586 -13.17 -8.31 -11.04
CA VAL A 586 -14.63 -8.23 -10.87
C VAL A 586 -15.08 -9.26 -9.84
N ALA A 587 -15.60 -8.81 -8.70
CA ALA A 587 -16.27 -9.67 -7.75
C ALA A 587 -17.66 -10.04 -8.29
N ASP A 588 -17.81 -11.23 -8.84
CA ASP A 588 -19.09 -11.76 -9.29
C ASP A 588 -19.77 -12.50 -8.14
N ARG A 589 -20.61 -11.75 -7.43
CA ARG A 589 -21.15 -12.19 -6.16
C ARG A 589 -22.05 -13.45 -6.28
N GLU A 590 -22.95 -13.51 -7.24
CA GLU A 590 -23.94 -14.59 -7.30
C GLU A 590 -23.33 -15.90 -7.84
N VAL A 591 -22.40 -15.82 -8.77
CA VAL A 591 -21.65 -17.00 -9.23
C VAL A 591 -20.65 -17.44 -8.13
N GLY A 592 -20.11 -16.50 -7.36
CA GLY A 592 -19.23 -16.78 -6.24
C GLY A 592 -17.77 -16.90 -6.63
N HIS A 593 -17.32 -16.11 -7.61
CA HIS A 593 -15.95 -16.08 -8.07
C HIS A 593 -15.42 -14.65 -8.25
N LEU A 594 -14.11 -14.50 -8.22
CA LEU A 594 -13.43 -13.32 -8.72
C LEU A 594 -13.00 -13.58 -10.16
N VAL A 595 -13.28 -12.64 -11.07
CA VAL A 595 -12.88 -12.71 -12.48
C VAL A 595 -11.86 -11.60 -12.75
N ALA A 596 -10.77 -11.93 -13.45
CA ALA A 596 -9.84 -10.95 -14.00
C ALA A 596 -10.10 -10.77 -15.50
N LEU A 597 -10.41 -9.54 -15.91
CA LEU A 597 -10.62 -9.14 -17.30
C LEU A 597 -9.43 -8.32 -17.78
N ASP A 598 -9.07 -8.45 -19.05
CA ASP A 598 -8.13 -7.55 -19.71
C ASP A 598 -8.75 -6.16 -19.88
N LEU A 599 -8.06 -5.10 -19.45
CA LEU A 599 -8.57 -3.72 -19.48
C LEU A 599 -8.84 -3.15 -20.88
N LYS A 600 -8.25 -3.75 -21.92
CA LYS A 600 -8.41 -3.27 -23.31
C LYS A 600 -9.44 -4.04 -24.10
N SER A 601 -9.58 -5.33 -23.82
CA SER A 601 -10.42 -6.22 -24.63
C SER A 601 -11.60 -6.83 -23.89
N GLY A 602 -11.63 -6.71 -22.56
CA GLY A 602 -12.62 -7.40 -21.73
C GLY A 602 -12.47 -8.93 -21.69
N GLU A 603 -11.40 -9.48 -22.30
CA GLU A 603 -11.16 -10.91 -22.32
C GLU A 603 -10.86 -11.44 -20.92
N VAL A 604 -11.42 -12.60 -20.57
CA VAL A 604 -11.15 -13.26 -19.30
C VAL A 604 -9.70 -13.76 -19.27
N LYS A 605 -8.91 -13.25 -18.32
CA LYS A 605 -7.52 -13.67 -18.09
C LYS A 605 -7.38 -14.68 -16.96
N GLY A 606 -8.41 -14.82 -16.13
CA GLY A 606 -8.42 -15.78 -15.04
C GLY A 606 -9.63 -15.64 -14.13
N HIS A 607 -9.82 -16.65 -13.29
CA HIS A 607 -10.84 -16.61 -12.26
C HIS A 607 -10.44 -17.43 -11.04
N TRP A 608 -10.95 -17.06 -9.86
CA TRP A 608 -10.79 -17.73 -8.58
C TRP A 608 -12.16 -18.10 -8.05
N MET A 609 -12.42 -19.40 -7.86
CA MET A 609 -13.67 -19.90 -7.27
C MET A 609 -13.58 -19.75 -5.75
N LEU A 610 -14.44 -18.92 -5.15
CA LEU A 610 -14.38 -18.57 -3.73
C LEU A 610 -15.54 -19.15 -2.92
N LYS A 611 -16.69 -19.35 -3.55
CA LYS A 611 -17.95 -19.67 -2.87
C LYS A 611 -17.88 -20.87 -1.96
N GLU A 612 -17.28 -21.96 -2.41
CA GLU A 612 -17.31 -23.25 -1.70
C GLU A 612 -16.50 -23.17 -0.38
N GLU A 613 -15.39 -22.44 -0.38
CA GLU A 613 -14.44 -22.38 0.74
C GLU A 613 -14.53 -21.10 1.57
N TYR A 614 -14.74 -19.97 0.92
CA TYR A 614 -14.66 -18.66 1.55
C TYR A 614 -15.99 -17.92 1.63
N GLY A 615 -16.96 -18.26 0.78
CA GLY A 615 -18.25 -17.57 0.66
C GLY A 615 -18.35 -16.69 -0.60
N LEU A 616 -19.44 -15.93 -0.69
CA LEU A 616 -19.72 -15.05 -1.84
C LEU A 616 -18.84 -13.80 -1.79
N PRO A 617 -18.19 -13.39 -2.90
CA PRO A 617 -17.36 -12.19 -2.96
C PRO A 617 -18.22 -10.92 -3.02
N TYR A 618 -18.22 -10.13 -1.97
CA TYR A 618 -18.97 -8.87 -1.89
C TYR A 618 -18.18 -7.69 -2.42
N ALA A 619 -16.90 -7.60 -2.08
CA ALA A 619 -16.05 -6.51 -2.51
C ALA A 619 -14.65 -7.00 -2.87
N VAL A 620 -13.97 -6.28 -3.75
CA VAL A 620 -12.57 -6.49 -4.11
C VAL A 620 -11.84 -5.16 -4.11
N HIS A 621 -10.64 -5.13 -3.49
CA HIS A 621 -9.71 -4.01 -3.52
C HIS A 621 -8.30 -4.52 -3.79
N MET A 622 -7.45 -3.67 -4.36
CA MET A 622 -6.02 -3.99 -4.46
C MET A 622 -5.36 -3.81 -3.10
N GLY A 623 -4.62 -4.82 -2.69
CA GLY A 623 -3.82 -4.77 -1.47
C GLY A 623 -2.53 -3.97 -1.65
N PRO A 624 -1.83 -3.63 -0.55
CA PRO A 624 -0.65 -2.77 -0.55
C PRO A 624 0.53 -3.36 -1.34
N TYR A 625 0.51 -4.67 -1.56
CA TYR A 625 1.57 -5.41 -2.26
C TYR A 625 1.13 -5.89 -3.66
N GLY A 626 0.12 -5.22 -4.24
CA GLY A 626 -0.34 -5.50 -5.60
C GLY A 626 -1.16 -6.80 -5.75
N ALA A 627 -1.56 -7.43 -4.64
CA ALA A 627 -2.44 -8.60 -4.63
C ALA A 627 -3.91 -8.17 -4.49
N PRO A 628 -4.87 -8.77 -5.22
CA PRO A 628 -6.28 -8.50 -4.98
C PRO A 628 -6.72 -9.13 -3.64
N ILE A 629 -7.49 -8.36 -2.87
CA ILE A 629 -8.09 -8.79 -1.60
C ILE A 629 -9.60 -8.77 -1.77
N VAL A 630 -10.26 -9.85 -1.36
CA VAL A 630 -11.70 -10.03 -1.50
C VAL A 630 -12.35 -10.14 -0.14
N LEU A 631 -13.42 -9.38 0.06
CA LEU A 631 -14.34 -9.56 1.19
C LEU A 631 -15.36 -10.63 0.82
N ALA A 632 -15.30 -11.78 1.48
CA ALA A 632 -16.16 -12.91 1.25
C ALA A 632 -17.08 -13.22 2.44
N TRP A 633 -18.34 -13.58 2.18
CA TRP A 633 -19.32 -13.87 3.22
C TRP A 633 -20.50 -14.68 2.69
N ASP A 634 -21.11 -15.49 3.58
CA ASP A 634 -22.35 -16.23 3.28
C ASP A 634 -23.57 -15.54 3.87
N ARG A 635 -24.59 -15.29 3.05
CA ARG A 635 -25.83 -14.60 3.47
C ARG A 635 -26.64 -15.32 4.54
N ASP A 636 -26.51 -16.63 4.61
CA ASP A 636 -27.20 -17.46 5.60
C ASP A 636 -26.53 -17.45 6.97
N GLY A 637 -25.38 -16.75 7.09
CA GLY A 637 -24.63 -16.65 8.34
C GLY A 637 -23.98 -17.96 8.78
N THR A 638 -23.84 -18.93 7.87
CA THR A 638 -23.21 -20.24 8.19
C THR A 638 -21.73 -20.14 8.43
N ARG A 639 -21.10 -19.10 7.90
CA ARG A 639 -19.66 -18.80 8.08
C ARG A 639 -19.45 -17.34 8.43
N ASP A 640 -18.43 -17.08 9.24
CA ASP A 640 -17.96 -15.71 9.50
C ASP A 640 -17.44 -15.05 8.23
N ALA A 641 -17.55 -13.73 8.15
CA ALA A 641 -16.96 -12.96 7.06
C ALA A 641 -15.44 -13.12 7.05
N LYS A 642 -14.84 -13.11 5.86
CA LYS A 642 -13.40 -13.26 5.64
C LYS A 642 -12.86 -12.22 4.67
N LEU A 643 -11.60 -11.84 4.88
CA LEU A 643 -10.77 -11.26 3.84
C LEU A 643 -9.92 -12.37 3.23
N VAL A 644 -9.99 -12.51 1.92
CA VAL A 644 -9.25 -13.50 1.14
C VAL A 644 -8.25 -12.77 0.28
N VAL A 645 -6.96 -13.02 0.51
CA VAL A 645 -5.85 -12.45 -0.27
C VAL A 645 -5.48 -13.44 -1.35
N LEU A 646 -5.50 -12.98 -2.58
CA LEU A 646 -5.22 -13.83 -3.73
C LEU A 646 -3.80 -13.58 -4.23
N THR A 647 -3.13 -14.63 -4.70
CA THR A 647 -1.87 -14.44 -5.44
C THR A 647 -2.18 -13.82 -6.81
N THR A 648 -1.16 -13.23 -7.43
CA THR A 648 -1.25 -12.81 -8.83
C THR A 648 -1.26 -13.99 -9.80
N SER A 649 -0.89 -15.19 -9.32
CA SER A 649 -1.06 -16.47 -10.02
C SER A 649 -2.52 -16.91 -9.97
N ILE A 650 -3.06 -17.34 -11.10
CA ILE A 650 -4.47 -17.68 -11.24
C ILE A 650 -4.81 -18.90 -10.41
N GLY A 651 -5.89 -18.80 -9.63
CA GLY A 651 -6.48 -19.92 -8.88
C GLY A 651 -5.88 -20.15 -7.48
N GLU A 652 -4.89 -19.35 -7.06
CA GLU A 652 -4.24 -19.54 -5.76
C GLU A 652 -4.67 -18.48 -4.75
N VAL A 653 -4.84 -18.88 -3.49
CA VAL A 653 -5.09 -18.02 -2.34
C VAL A 653 -3.83 -17.96 -1.50
N ALA A 654 -3.36 -16.72 -1.26
CA ALA A 654 -2.16 -16.49 -0.45
C ALA A 654 -2.46 -16.56 1.05
N ALA A 655 -3.61 -16.00 1.48
CA ALA A 655 -4.02 -15.97 2.88
C ALA A 655 -5.51 -15.73 3.02
N SER A 656 -6.08 -16.06 4.18
CA SER A 656 -7.43 -15.66 4.55
C SER A 656 -7.50 -15.26 6.02
N TYR A 657 -8.32 -14.25 6.33
CA TYR A 657 -8.47 -13.67 7.67
C TYR A 657 -9.93 -13.61 8.06
N TYR A 658 -10.26 -14.08 9.26
CA TYR A 658 -11.60 -13.97 9.82
C TYR A 658 -11.88 -12.55 10.31
N LEU A 659 -13.12 -12.11 10.13
CA LEU A 659 -13.63 -10.82 10.58
C LEU A 659 -14.69 -11.06 11.68
N PRO A 660 -14.28 -11.22 12.95
CA PRO A 660 -15.19 -11.59 14.02
C PRO A 660 -16.27 -10.51 14.25
N GLY A 661 -17.50 -10.97 14.44
CA GLY A 661 -18.64 -10.09 14.75
C GLY A 661 -19.13 -9.23 13.58
N VAL A 662 -18.64 -9.43 12.35
CA VAL A 662 -19.19 -8.80 11.14
C VAL A 662 -20.45 -9.56 10.72
N GLU A 663 -21.60 -8.85 10.68
CA GLU A 663 -22.92 -9.51 10.48
C GLU A 663 -23.43 -9.42 9.05
N SER A 664 -23.13 -8.34 8.34
CA SER A 664 -23.62 -8.11 6.97
C SER A 664 -22.65 -7.21 6.20
N PRO A 665 -21.43 -7.72 5.91
CA PRO A 665 -20.42 -6.95 5.21
C PRO A 665 -20.88 -6.65 3.78
N HIS A 666 -20.51 -5.45 3.31
CA HIS A 666 -20.88 -5.04 1.96
C HIS A 666 -19.69 -4.51 1.17
N ASP A 667 -18.82 -3.74 1.83
CA ASP A 667 -17.62 -3.15 1.25
C ASP A 667 -16.53 -3.01 2.32
N PHE A 668 -15.28 -2.78 1.92
CA PHE A 668 -14.19 -2.53 2.83
C PHE A 668 -13.16 -1.57 2.21
N THR A 669 -12.28 -1.02 3.02
CA THR A 669 -11.10 -0.30 2.55
C THR A 669 -9.90 -0.61 3.41
N LEU A 670 -8.72 -0.55 2.80
CA LEU A 670 -7.44 -0.72 3.46
C LEU A 670 -6.86 0.66 3.78
N VAL A 671 -6.29 0.81 4.95
CA VAL A 671 -5.66 2.06 5.38
C VAL A 671 -4.41 1.78 6.22
N PRO A 672 -3.37 2.61 6.14
CA PRO A 672 -2.31 2.60 7.14
C PRO A 672 -2.87 3.02 8.50
N ALA A 673 -2.55 2.31 9.55
CA ALA A 673 -2.94 2.63 10.93
C ALA A 673 -1.69 2.83 11.81
N PRO A 674 -1.72 3.77 12.78
CA PRO A 674 -0.62 3.95 13.70
C PRO A 674 -0.48 2.73 14.61
N VAL A 675 0.74 2.33 14.88
CA VAL A 675 1.10 1.19 15.73
C VAL A 675 1.30 1.59 17.19
N GLU A 676 0.54 2.52 17.71
CA GLU A 676 0.46 2.71 19.16
C GLU A 676 0.01 1.43 19.90
N LEU A 677 -0.45 0.43 19.15
CA LEU A 677 -1.06 -0.81 19.62
C LEU A 677 -0.12 -2.00 19.66
N THR A 678 1.01 -1.98 18.94
CA THR A 678 1.98 -3.11 18.90
C THR A 678 3.30 -2.80 19.62
N GLY A 679 3.46 -1.61 20.21
CA GLY A 679 4.70 -1.22 20.89
C GLY A 679 5.91 -1.01 19.97
N ALA A 680 5.81 -1.33 18.67
CA ALA A 680 6.93 -1.29 17.72
C ALA A 680 7.10 0.06 16.99
N GLY A 681 6.17 1.01 17.16
CA GLY A 681 6.27 2.35 16.55
C GLY A 681 6.15 2.40 15.02
N GLU A 682 5.58 1.36 14.39
CA GLU A 682 5.33 1.29 12.95
C GLU A 682 3.85 1.35 12.61
N ARG A 683 3.53 1.85 11.42
CA ARG A 683 2.19 1.73 10.88
C ARG A 683 1.96 0.33 10.31
N VAL A 684 0.80 -0.24 10.59
CA VAL A 684 0.34 -1.52 10.06
C VAL A 684 -0.85 -1.30 9.13
N ILE A 685 -1.24 -2.35 8.41
CA ILE A 685 -2.45 -2.30 7.60
C ILE A 685 -3.66 -2.49 8.49
N ALA A 686 -4.59 -1.56 8.43
CA ALA A 686 -5.93 -1.73 9.00
C ALA A 686 -6.97 -1.87 7.90
N VAL A 687 -8.00 -2.63 8.20
CA VAL A 687 -9.16 -2.83 7.34
C VAL A 687 -10.37 -2.19 7.97
N VAL A 688 -11.07 -1.35 7.24
CA VAL A 688 -12.35 -0.80 7.68
C VAL A 688 -13.45 -1.44 6.85
N VAL A 689 -14.33 -2.19 7.51
CA VAL A 689 -15.45 -2.91 6.88
C VAL A 689 -16.73 -2.12 7.05
N ALA A 690 -17.44 -1.91 5.95
CA ALA A 690 -18.76 -1.31 5.90
C ALA A 690 -19.84 -2.37 5.95
N GLU A 691 -20.88 -2.16 6.78
CA GLU A 691 -21.95 -3.12 7.02
C GLU A 691 -23.33 -2.55 6.67
N THR A 692 -24.13 -3.40 6.07
CA THR A 692 -25.54 -3.14 5.81
C THR A 692 -26.49 -3.82 6.82
N ALA A 693 -25.96 -4.26 7.95
CA ALA A 693 -26.76 -4.82 9.03
C ALA A 693 -27.87 -3.85 9.47
N PRO A 694 -29.09 -4.32 9.78
CA PRO A 694 -30.20 -3.45 10.19
C PRO A 694 -30.00 -2.83 11.56
N ARG A 695 -29.18 -3.45 12.42
CA ARG A 695 -28.84 -3.00 13.79
C ARG A 695 -27.33 -3.15 14.02
N GLY A 696 -26.81 -2.53 15.09
CA GLY A 696 -25.40 -2.67 15.49
C GLY A 696 -24.48 -1.64 14.83
N SER A 697 -23.17 -1.85 14.96
CA SER A 697 -22.14 -1.01 14.33
C SER A 697 -22.22 -1.13 12.82
N LYS A 698 -22.13 0.01 12.12
CA LYS A 698 -22.22 0.06 10.66
C LYS A 698 -20.84 0.05 9.99
N MET A 699 -19.80 0.24 10.76
CA MET A 699 -18.42 0.14 10.31
C MET A 699 -17.56 -0.45 11.43
N LYS A 700 -16.65 -1.32 11.06
CA LYS A 700 -15.70 -1.95 11.98
C LYS A 700 -14.29 -1.82 11.44
N LYS A 701 -13.35 -1.51 12.32
CA LYS A 701 -11.94 -1.42 11.97
C LYS A 701 -11.19 -2.58 12.60
N PHE A 702 -10.39 -3.25 11.81
CA PHE A 702 -9.54 -4.36 12.21
C PHE A 702 -8.10 -4.03 11.86
N VAL A 703 -7.14 -4.55 12.62
CA VAL A 703 -5.72 -4.44 12.32
C VAL A 703 -5.22 -5.79 11.84
N LEU A 704 -4.48 -5.78 10.75
CA LEU A 704 -3.76 -6.94 10.25
C LEU A 704 -2.43 -7.02 11.02
N LEU A 705 -2.36 -7.91 12.01
CA LEU A 705 -1.12 -8.24 12.72
C LEU A 705 -0.39 -9.38 12.02
N SER A 706 0.94 -9.36 12.03
CA SER A 706 1.73 -10.49 11.51
C SER A 706 1.70 -11.65 12.51
N SER A 707 1.45 -12.87 12.05
CA SER A 707 1.13 -14.06 12.84
C SER A 707 2.23 -14.62 13.77
N GLN A 708 3.34 -13.92 13.99
CA GLN A 708 4.47 -14.46 14.75
C GLN A 708 4.79 -13.75 16.07
N ASP A 709 4.12 -12.63 16.36
CA ASP A 709 4.25 -11.94 17.66
C ASP A 709 3.00 -12.13 18.55
N ASP A 710 2.02 -12.93 18.09
CA ASP A 710 0.66 -12.99 18.64
C ASP A 710 0.55 -13.69 20.01
N GLU A 711 1.46 -14.60 20.37
CA GLU A 711 1.38 -15.28 21.66
C GLU A 711 1.72 -14.36 22.84
N ALA A 712 2.64 -13.41 22.66
CA ALA A 712 3.03 -12.50 23.74
C ALA A 712 2.03 -11.35 23.93
N VAL A 713 1.42 -10.83 22.86
CA VAL A 713 0.48 -9.70 22.92
C VAL A 713 -0.91 -10.17 23.36
N ALA A 714 -1.33 -11.37 22.97
CA ALA A 714 -2.60 -11.97 23.41
C ALA A 714 -2.60 -12.29 24.91
N GLU A 715 -1.46 -12.70 25.49
CA GLU A 715 -1.35 -12.91 26.95
C GLU A 715 -1.39 -11.60 27.75
N GLU A 716 -0.83 -10.50 27.22
CA GLU A 716 -0.79 -9.22 27.93
C GLU A 716 -2.17 -8.52 27.90
N LEU A 717 -2.93 -8.64 26.82
CA LEU A 717 -4.30 -8.10 26.68
C LEU A 717 -5.32 -8.89 27.50
N HIS A 718 -5.16 -10.22 27.67
CA HIS A 718 -6.01 -11.04 28.51
C HIS A 718 -5.70 -10.91 30.02
N SER A 719 -4.52 -10.42 30.39
CA SER A 719 -4.14 -10.19 31.79
C SER A 719 -4.70 -8.87 32.35
N GLY A 720 -5.11 -7.93 31.50
CA GLY A 720 -5.70 -6.63 31.88
C GLY A 720 -7.16 -6.66 32.33
N GLU A 721 -7.91 -7.72 32.05
CA GLU A 721 -9.35 -7.83 32.41
C GLU A 721 -9.67 -8.62 33.71
N LYS A 722 -8.67 -9.04 34.46
CA LYS A 722 -8.89 -9.73 35.73
C LYS A 722 -8.63 -8.84 36.95
N SER A 723 -9.48 -7.84 37.17
CA SER A 723 -9.71 -7.36 38.56
C SER A 723 -11.01 -6.55 38.62
N SER A 724 -12.06 -7.19 39.05
CA SER A 724 -13.20 -6.77 39.86
C SER A 724 -14.49 -7.42 39.37
N ASP A 725 -14.81 -8.60 39.83
CA ASP A 725 -16.03 -8.82 40.60
C ASP A 725 -16.02 -10.23 41.20
N GLY A 726 -16.15 -10.32 42.49
CA GLY A 726 -16.31 -11.55 43.22
C GLY A 726 -17.79 -11.93 43.30
N SER A 727 -18.17 -12.98 42.57
CA SER A 727 -19.31 -13.82 42.99
C SER A 727 -19.11 -15.24 42.45
N GLN A 728 -19.01 -16.18 43.40
CA GLN A 728 -18.97 -17.60 43.14
C GLN A 728 -20.31 -18.06 42.58
N ASP A 729 -20.28 -18.76 41.43
CA ASP A 729 -21.27 -19.78 41.16
C ASP A 729 -20.63 -20.95 40.40
N GLN A 730 -20.86 -22.12 40.98
CA GLN A 730 -20.32 -23.42 40.59
C GLN A 730 -20.93 -23.90 39.27
N LEU A 731 -20.09 -24.32 38.34
CA LEU A 731 -20.51 -25.14 37.18
C LEU A 731 -19.93 -26.55 37.28
N PRO A 732 -20.69 -27.58 36.90
CA PRO A 732 -20.29 -28.98 37.06
C PRO A 732 -19.34 -29.45 35.98
N ALA A 733 -18.40 -30.30 36.42
CA ALA A 733 -17.44 -30.99 35.60
C ALA A 733 -18.10 -32.00 34.64
N GLY A 734 -17.51 -32.10 33.46
CA GLY A 734 -17.63 -33.28 32.62
C GLY A 734 -17.72 -33.01 31.14
N LEU A 735 -16.62 -33.12 30.44
CA LEU A 735 -16.50 -34.00 29.26
C LEU A 735 -15.05 -33.98 28.75
N ALA A 736 -14.46 -35.15 28.82
CA ALA A 736 -13.07 -35.43 28.48
C ALA A 736 -12.86 -35.55 26.97
N ALA A 737 -11.68 -35.16 26.59
CA ALA A 737 -10.88 -35.50 25.43
C ALA A 737 -11.31 -36.66 24.52
N SER A 738 -11.25 -36.45 23.21
CA SER A 738 -10.86 -37.52 22.27
C SER A 738 -9.82 -37.00 21.28
N HIS A 739 -8.62 -37.51 21.45
CA HIS A 739 -7.54 -37.50 20.47
C HIS A 739 -7.93 -38.34 19.26
N ALA A 740 -7.72 -37.80 18.06
CA ALA A 740 -7.57 -38.63 16.87
C ALA A 740 -6.32 -38.17 16.10
N GLY A 741 -5.31 -39.03 16.18
CA GLY A 741 -4.09 -38.88 15.42
C GLY A 741 -4.31 -39.11 13.93
N HIS A 742 -3.65 -38.34 13.10
CA HIS A 742 -3.49 -38.66 11.69
C HIS A 742 -2.05 -39.07 11.38
N THR A 743 -2.00 -40.31 10.95
CA THR A 743 -0.83 -41.09 10.54
C THR A 743 -0.27 -40.54 9.23
N MET A 744 1.03 -40.26 9.19
CA MET A 744 1.77 -39.98 7.96
C MET A 744 1.81 -41.21 7.07
N LEU A 745 1.44 -41.07 5.80
CA LEU A 745 1.72 -42.05 4.76
C LEU A 745 3.09 -41.75 4.10
N LYS A 746 4.01 -42.67 4.20
CA LYS A 746 5.28 -42.70 3.47
C LYS A 746 5.06 -43.12 2.01
N PRO A 747 5.84 -42.59 1.04
CA PRO A 747 5.74 -43.05 -0.35
C PRO A 747 6.37 -44.42 -0.55
N VAL A 748 5.64 -45.27 -1.26
CA VAL A 748 6.07 -46.60 -1.69
C VAL A 748 6.93 -46.46 -2.95
N LYS A 749 8.12 -47.02 -2.93
CA LYS A 749 8.97 -47.31 -4.10
C LYS A 749 8.36 -48.44 -4.91
N GLY A 750 8.03 -48.20 -6.15
CA GLY A 750 7.72 -49.26 -7.12
C GLY A 750 8.92 -49.62 -7.98
N SER A 751 9.21 -50.89 -8.03
CA SER A 751 10.26 -51.53 -8.81
C SER A 751 9.85 -51.84 -10.23
N ASN A 752 10.84 -51.75 -11.13
CA ASN A 752 10.94 -52.18 -12.54
C ASN A 752 10.15 -53.40 -13.00
N GLY A 753 9.76 -53.35 -14.27
CA GLY A 753 9.45 -54.50 -15.14
C GLY A 753 9.00 -54.06 -16.51
N GLY A 754 9.85 -54.24 -17.53
CA GLY A 754 9.71 -53.78 -18.90
C GLY A 754 8.73 -54.61 -19.73
N GLN A 755 8.40 -54.13 -20.88
CA GLN A 755 8.64 -54.66 -22.22
C GLN A 755 7.86 -53.89 -23.27
N GLU A 756 8.50 -53.80 -24.42
CA GLU A 756 8.17 -53.20 -25.71
C GLU A 756 6.80 -53.66 -26.24
N GLU A 757 6.15 -52.83 -27.06
CA GLU A 757 5.80 -53.12 -28.46
C GLU A 757 5.11 -51.90 -29.11
N ASP A 758 5.60 -51.67 -30.32
CA ASP A 758 5.14 -50.75 -31.37
C ASP A 758 3.63 -50.90 -31.68
N THR A 759 3.01 -49.84 -32.14
CA THR A 759 2.43 -49.72 -33.50
C THR A 759 1.76 -48.38 -33.74
N ASP A 760 2.03 -47.89 -34.90
CA ASP A 760 1.56 -46.76 -35.71
C ASP A 760 0.05 -46.47 -35.76
N GLN A 761 -0.14 -45.20 -36.19
CA GLN A 761 -1.11 -44.64 -37.18
C GLN A 761 -2.37 -43.91 -36.67
N GLU A 762 -2.31 -42.63 -37.03
CA GLU A 762 -3.28 -41.81 -37.80
C GLU A 762 -4.75 -41.77 -37.37
N GLU A 763 -5.24 -40.64 -36.96
CA GLU A 763 -5.98 -39.54 -37.62
C GLU A 763 -6.11 -38.31 -36.72
#